data_307ae84ff928e19ae6b21d6865ae00ca
#
_entry.id   307ae84ff928e19ae6b21d6865ae00ca
#
_cell.length_a   1.000
_cell.length_b   1.000
_cell.length_c   1.000
_cell.angle_alpha   90.00
_cell.angle_beta   90.00
_cell.angle_gamma   90.00
#
_symmetry.space_group_name_H-M   'P 1'
#
loop_
_entity.id
_entity.type
_entity.pdbx_description
1 polymer ?
#
loop_
_entity_poly.entity_id
_entity_poly.type
_entity_poly.pdbx_seq_one_letter_code
_entity_poly.pdbx_strand_id
1 'polypeptide(L)'
;MHSLTLLRATLIAFLLIFLSACGGAEDQVTVNPNDPVEPEPSGLIITNANGLQTSLDEGNFTINAPGEIVANDTEITYEKLVLDENNQAKNIISDIHTLTPNTLQLSSSMTITIKIPDDYVLGGQLTIARLSGDSWSSITNSTVSQGFVSAQVDQLGSYAIEMQRTVAFSDIGPTCDANATEQSVRFVHVADMHSRFGYQEQYFSRIKAYYKKALSESPHTLFTDGGDDYEKGTVAEQISQGLASDETVKLMAFDLRVLGNHDYAWGPEKLLEFSQDDNAIVLASNTRFEGEQNKSFGGVDFAKVQVGCITLGVFGMTSVPWDELDEPIEDDPIPDFIKQFKMSWKWQQIAQSIVSQYSGDVDYMIMLSHLGKGTDVEIATNVPGIDLVLGGHTHGGEDFIELENNALVIQPEFYARGVTDLNLVFNTADKALSRYDYQHVDTRTSIEPDEETKLAIDEVMGRYAPDADTEIAISENYPSSFEVAEIAALATKHSSSINAALLNPELIQKRWTPGTVTQEDFHKAFYVERQPSNTPGFNSLYQVTVTGTDLNTMIASQPDWFVLKPEDIQVTTNYNVALFKGPALNPDLFFSSVTFNDVKPIAEAWWLLDQYARFRTTQCLHLDTDTQLNACQDVANITTWNFDDPTNPLTPDSGPSVLSYFDPENDGWGPEDTRYETTTDLNIGDLTDGPSGVMAFTRHSPTEGLLITLNTAANGDFKDDGLVSDYTIVMDINWPLETNDIYRAIIQADTENYDTDDADIFASPDGGYGEATSNSGYFGDTEPGNWHRIAFVFYAAPTNGVFEIYVDGELEGVKEEGEINRRWALDKTILLFTDNNYETRPGYLNALLYAGRAMTRGEIKSMGGAQQKLSFEQPTRVLNQTIERHYQAAPAIKTNQWIEQRNKFFGGNSKSVNN
;
A
#
# COMPACT_ATOMS: atom_id res chain seq x y z
N MET A 1 8.11 13.11 36.85
CA MET A 1 7.85 11.67 37.19
C MET A 1 7.56 11.55 38.69
N HIS A 2 6.44 11.98 39.18
CA HIS A 2 6.00 11.78 40.58
C HIS A 2 4.62 12.42 40.84
N SER A 3 3.67 12.27 39.91
CA SER A 3 2.29 12.73 40.14
C SER A 3 1.18 11.92 39.45
N LEU A 4 1.50 10.73 38.92
CA LEU A 4 0.45 9.87 38.29
C LEU A 4 0.12 8.58 39.08
N THR A 5 0.67 8.40 40.28
CA THR A 5 0.46 7.19 41.07
C THR A 5 -0.59 7.35 42.21
N LEU A 6 -1.13 8.54 42.38
CA LEU A 6 -2.12 8.80 43.47
C LEU A 6 -3.58 8.86 42.97
N LEU A 7 -3.86 8.79 41.68
CA LEU A 7 -5.23 8.88 41.18
C LEU A 7 -5.89 7.50 40.91
N ARG A 8 -5.11 6.42 40.93
CA ARG A 8 -5.65 5.04 40.74
C ARG A 8 -6.03 4.32 42.01
N ALA A 9 -5.66 4.84 43.20
CA ALA A 9 -6.01 4.21 44.50
C ALA A 9 -7.33 4.69 45.08
N THR A 10 -7.93 5.77 44.56
CA THR A 10 -9.16 6.35 45.11
C THR A 10 -10.44 5.93 44.38
N LEU A 11 -10.32 5.30 43.19
CA LEU A 11 -11.51 4.84 42.45
C LEU A 11 -11.94 3.39 42.78
N ILE A 12 -11.07 2.59 43.43
CA ILE A 12 -11.38 1.21 43.84
C ILE A 12 -12.03 1.17 45.23
N ALA A 13 -11.94 2.23 45.99
CA ALA A 13 -12.54 2.29 47.34
C ALA A 13 -14.01 2.77 47.35
N PHE A 14 -14.56 3.25 46.23
CA PHE A 14 -15.95 3.74 46.18
C PHE A 14 -16.94 2.75 45.54
N LEU A 15 -16.47 1.61 45.01
CA LEU A 15 -17.34 0.58 44.42
C LEU A 15 -17.64 -0.60 45.35
N LEU A 16 -17.24 -0.57 46.63
CA LEU A 16 -17.45 -1.65 47.63
C LEU A 16 -18.41 -1.29 48.76
N ILE A 17 -19.15 -0.19 48.65
CA ILE A 17 -20.07 0.25 49.78
C ILE A 17 -21.58 0.27 49.36
N PHE A 18 -21.98 -0.18 48.17
CA PHE A 18 -23.38 -0.22 47.76
C PHE A 18 -23.96 -1.64 47.53
N LEU A 19 -23.41 -2.68 48.13
CA LEU A 19 -23.99 -4.03 48.10
C LEU A 19 -24.16 -4.60 49.49
N SER A 20 -25.00 -3.94 50.29
CA SER A 20 -25.43 -4.54 51.58
C SER A 20 -26.72 -3.86 52.02
N ALA A 21 -27.84 -4.20 51.41
CA ALA A 21 -29.20 -4.17 52.00
C ALA A 21 -30.23 -4.55 50.90
N CYS A 22 -30.48 -5.84 50.76
CA CYS A 22 -31.82 -6.42 50.57
C CYS A 22 -31.72 -7.92 50.77
N GLY A 23 -32.09 -8.37 51.93
CA GLY A 23 -32.24 -9.77 52.28
C GLY A 23 -33.52 -10.34 51.63
N GLY A 24 -33.34 -11.29 50.74
CA GLY A 24 -34.34 -12.21 50.27
C GLY A 24 -33.73 -13.61 50.35
N ALA A 25 -34.39 -14.50 51.07
CA ALA A 25 -33.97 -15.89 51.27
C ALA A 25 -33.91 -16.58 49.90
N GLU A 26 -32.70 -16.91 49.43
CA GLU A 26 -32.52 -17.92 48.40
C GLU A 26 -32.50 -19.30 49.06
N ASP A 27 -33.50 -20.09 48.75
CA ASP A 27 -33.45 -21.53 48.95
C ASP A 27 -32.30 -22.07 48.05
N GLN A 28 -31.21 -22.48 48.66
CA GLN A 28 -30.19 -23.27 48.01
C GLN A 28 -30.79 -24.62 47.63
N VAL A 29 -31.20 -24.76 46.38
CA VAL A 29 -31.42 -26.06 45.78
C VAL A 29 -30.06 -26.73 45.58
N THR A 30 -29.68 -27.58 46.52
CA THR A 30 -28.57 -28.50 46.35
C THR A 30 -28.98 -29.52 45.27
N VAL A 31 -28.51 -29.37 44.05
CA VAL A 31 -28.64 -30.38 43.00
C VAL A 31 -27.82 -31.58 43.44
N ASN A 32 -28.50 -32.67 43.74
CA ASN A 32 -27.88 -33.95 44.06
C ASN A 32 -27.35 -34.57 42.74
N PRO A 33 -26.05 -34.89 42.63
CA PRO A 33 -25.49 -35.43 41.36
C PRO A 33 -26.03 -36.81 40.97
N ASN A 34 -27.05 -37.31 41.69
CA ASN A 34 -27.76 -38.56 41.39
C ASN A 34 -29.25 -38.35 41.12
N ASP A 35 -29.74 -37.14 40.89
CA ASP A 35 -31.09 -36.98 40.40
C ASP A 35 -31.12 -37.42 38.93
N PRO A 36 -32.04 -38.33 38.60
CA PRO A 36 -32.15 -38.81 37.18
C PRO A 36 -32.58 -37.60 36.34
N VAL A 37 -31.76 -37.31 35.29
CA VAL A 37 -32.17 -36.43 34.20
C VAL A 37 -33.56 -36.93 33.76
N GLU A 38 -34.60 -36.06 33.85
CA GLU A 38 -35.92 -36.39 33.30
C GLU A 38 -35.73 -36.84 31.85
N PRO A 39 -36.18 -38.06 31.50
CA PRO A 39 -36.06 -38.51 30.12
C PRO A 39 -36.93 -37.60 29.25
N GLU A 40 -36.31 -37.00 28.23
CA GLU A 40 -37.01 -36.33 27.14
C GLU A 40 -38.21 -37.18 26.70
N PRO A 41 -39.34 -36.61 26.29
CA PRO A 41 -40.57 -37.34 26.11
C PRO A 41 -40.38 -38.53 25.17
N SER A 42 -40.39 -39.73 25.74
CA SER A 42 -40.40 -40.98 25.00
C SER A 42 -41.72 -41.12 24.25
N GLY A 43 -41.68 -41.05 22.92
CA GLY A 43 -42.84 -41.31 22.07
C GLY A 43 -43.28 -40.10 21.20
N LEU A 44 -42.36 -39.54 20.38
CA LEU A 44 -42.76 -38.64 19.29
C LEU A 44 -43.45 -39.47 18.21
N ILE A 45 -44.61 -39.01 17.65
CA ILE A 45 -45.34 -39.73 16.62
C ILE A 45 -45.39 -38.85 15.37
N ILE A 46 -44.83 -39.36 14.24
CA ILE A 46 -45.08 -38.80 12.93
C ILE A 46 -46.40 -39.37 12.47
N THR A 47 -47.45 -38.54 12.44
CA THR A 47 -48.78 -39.03 11.98
C THR A 47 -48.86 -38.95 10.45
N ASN A 48 -49.48 -39.98 9.85
CA ASN A 48 -49.71 -39.98 8.40
C ASN A 48 -50.53 -38.72 7.96
N ALA A 49 -51.54 -38.35 8.72
CA ALA A 49 -52.45 -37.28 8.34
C ALA A 49 -51.89 -35.89 8.49
N ASN A 50 -51.11 -35.64 9.54
CA ASN A 50 -50.67 -34.26 9.93
C ASN A 50 -49.15 -34.07 10.03
N GLY A 51 -48.38 -35.16 9.90
CA GLY A 51 -46.92 -35.10 10.10
C GLY A 51 -46.54 -34.95 11.56
N LEU A 52 -45.44 -34.24 11.78
CA LEU A 52 -44.91 -33.85 13.09
C LEU A 52 -44.20 -32.48 13.01
N GLN A 53 -44.57 -31.56 13.86
CA GLN A 53 -43.82 -30.35 14.07
C GLN A 53 -43.47 -30.25 15.57
N THR A 54 -42.18 -30.28 15.89
CA THR A 54 -41.69 -30.25 17.27
C THR A 54 -40.34 -29.59 17.41
N SER A 55 -40.07 -29.09 18.61
CA SER A 55 -38.78 -28.51 18.98
C SER A 55 -38.25 -29.32 20.16
N LEU A 56 -37.04 -29.76 20.08
CA LEU A 56 -36.33 -30.63 21.02
C LEU A 56 -35.04 -29.92 21.50
N ASP A 57 -34.44 -30.45 22.54
CA ASP A 57 -33.18 -29.90 23.10
C ASP A 57 -33.28 -28.36 23.34
N GLU A 58 -34.33 -27.96 24.07
CA GLU A 58 -34.59 -26.53 24.41
C GLU A 58 -34.66 -25.58 23.18
N GLY A 59 -34.94 -26.12 21.97
CA GLY A 59 -35.00 -25.35 20.71
C GLY A 59 -33.76 -25.49 19.83
N ASN A 60 -32.72 -26.20 20.27
CA ASN A 60 -31.50 -26.40 19.53
C ASN A 60 -31.66 -27.37 18.35
N PHE A 61 -32.70 -28.25 18.41
CA PHE A 61 -33.05 -29.15 17.33
C PHE A 61 -34.55 -29.12 17.02
N THR A 62 -34.94 -28.87 15.78
CA THR A 62 -36.34 -28.86 15.38
C THR A 62 -36.62 -29.80 14.21
N ILE A 63 -37.80 -30.36 14.20
CA ILE A 63 -38.33 -31.26 13.17
C ILE A 63 -39.59 -30.64 12.60
N ASN A 64 -39.64 -30.51 11.26
CA ASN A 64 -40.88 -30.18 10.57
C ASN A 64 -41.13 -31.22 9.45
N ALA A 65 -41.94 -32.22 9.79
CA ALA A 65 -42.33 -33.33 8.94
C ALA A 65 -43.76 -33.08 8.43
N PRO A 66 -44.00 -32.88 7.13
CA PRO A 66 -45.37 -32.74 6.60
C PRO A 66 -46.20 -34.05 6.73
N GLY A 67 -47.51 -33.95 6.53
CA GLY A 67 -48.36 -35.15 6.44
C GLY A 67 -48.02 -36.01 5.22
N GLU A 68 -48.44 -37.25 5.24
CA GLU A 68 -48.27 -38.25 4.19
C GLU A 68 -46.82 -38.71 3.91
N ILE A 69 -45.87 -38.36 4.80
CA ILE A 69 -44.46 -38.79 4.65
C ILE A 69 -44.18 -40.19 5.19
N VAL A 70 -45.09 -40.72 6.00
CA VAL A 70 -45.08 -42.11 6.50
C VAL A 70 -46.35 -42.84 6.09
N ALA A 71 -46.28 -44.11 5.81
CA ALA A 71 -47.44 -44.88 5.38
C ALA A 71 -48.48 -45.10 6.51
N ASN A 72 -48.04 -45.18 7.72
CA ASN A 72 -48.85 -45.27 8.94
C ASN A 72 -48.25 -44.36 10.01
N ASP A 73 -49.05 -44.03 11.04
CA ASP A 73 -48.52 -43.33 12.22
C ASP A 73 -47.33 -44.10 12.79
N THR A 74 -46.18 -43.40 12.91
CA THR A 74 -44.91 -44.03 13.25
C THR A 74 -44.33 -43.35 14.48
N GLU A 75 -44.10 -44.16 15.53
CA GLU A 75 -43.38 -43.72 16.71
C GLU A 75 -41.91 -43.61 16.42
N ILE A 76 -41.29 -42.44 16.83
CA ILE A 76 -39.87 -42.19 16.70
C ILE A 76 -39.31 -41.81 18.10
N THR A 77 -38.07 -42.08 18.30
CA THR A 77 -37.36 -41.64 19.51
C THR A 77 -36.24 -40.69 19.15
N TYR A 78 -35.95 -39.80 20.07
CA TYR A 78 -34.88 -38.79 19.96
C TYR A 78 -33.79 -39.04 21.00
N GLU A 79 -32.57 -38.96 20.60
CA GLU A 79 -31.41 -39.07 21.47
C GLU A 79 -30.40 -37.95 21.07
N LYS A 80 -29.78 -37.35 22.09
CA LYS A 80 -28.68 -36.37 21.88
C LYS A 80 -27.40 -36.96 22.45
N LEU A 81 -26.35 -36.95 21.64
CA LEU A 81 -24.98 -37.18 22.09
C LEU A 81 -24.22 -35.87 22.07
N VAL A 82 -23.83 -35.39 23.22
CA VAL A 82 -23.01 -34.20 23.39
C VAL A 82 -21.62 -34.47 22.84
N LEU A 83 -21.12 -33.58 22.01
CA LEU A 83 -19.75 -33.64 21.50
C LEU A 83 -18.77 -33.38 22.65
N ASP A 84 -17.78 -34.26 22.76
CA ASP A 84 -16.63 -34.11 23.63
C ASP A 84 -15.33 -34.43 22.86
N GLU A 85 -14.17 -34.19 23.47
CA GLU A 85 -12.87 -34.41 22.86
C GLU A 85 -12.62 -35.86 22.38
N ASN A 86 -13.41 -36.82 22.88
CA ASN A 86 -13.24 -38.26 22.60
C ASN A 86 -14.11 -38.73 21.43
N ASN A 87 -15.18 -37.99 21.10
CA ASN A 87 -16.18 -38.41 20.08
C ASN A 87 -16.27 -37.41 18.89
N GLN A 88 -15.49 -36.35 18.88
CA GLN A 88 -15.49 -35.35 17.86
C GLN A 88 -14.86 -35.85 16.55
N ALA A 89 -15.69 -36.02 15.50
CA ALA A 89 -15.12 -36.11 14.15
C ALA A 89 -14.56 -34.74 13.72
N LYS A 90 -13.45 -34.73 13.02
CA LYS A 90 -12.67 -33.51 12.69
C LYS A 90 -13.47 -32.30 12.19
N ASN A 91 -14.65 -32.52 11.58
CA ASN A 91 -15.45 -31.49 10.94
C ASN A 91 -16.83 -31.29 11.58
N ILE A 92 -17.19 -32.06 12.58
CA ILE A 92 -18.49 -31.95 13.28
C ILE A 92 -18.37 -30.92 14.39
N ILE A 93 -19.25 -29.91 14.37
CA ILE A 93 -19.19 -28.75 15.27
C ILE A 93 -20.41 -28.62 16.19
N SER A 94 -21.44 -29.44 16.04
CA SER A 94 -22.61 -29.44 16.91
C SER A 94 -22.77 -30.78 17.60
N ASP A 95 -23.58 -30.83 18.67
CA ASP A 95 -24.08 -32.10 19.22
C ASP A 95 -24.69 -32.94 18.11
N ILE A 96 -24.70 -34.28 18.34
CA ILE A 96 -25.26 -35.26 17.42
C ILE A 96 -26.69 -35.56 17.85
N HIS A 97 -27.63 -35.28 16.95
CA HIS A 97 -29.06 -35.52 17.15
C HIS A 97 -29.52 -36.76 16.39
N THR A 98 -29.96 -37.77 17.13
CA THR A 98 -30.33 -39.08 16.54
C THR A 98 -31.83 -39.30 16.60
N LEU A 99 -32.42 -39.62 15.45
CA LEU A 99 -33.83 -40.03 15.30
C LEU A 99 -33.88 -41.50 14.93
N THR A 100 -34.60 -42.31 15.72
CA THR A 100 -34.79 -43.75 15.41
C THR A 100 -36.24 -44.09 15.13
N PRO A 101 -36.51 -45.15 14.34
CA PRO A 101 -35.56 -46.10 13.74
C PRO A 101 -34.75 -45.45 12.59
N ASN A 102 -33.45 -45.56 12.66
CA ASN A 102 -32.51 -44.94 11.69
C ASN A 102 -32.60 -45.53 10.26
N THR A 103 -33.37 -46.58 10.07
CA THR A 103 -33.62 -47.23 8.77
C THR A 103 -34.93 -46.78 8.13
N LEU A 104 -35.74 -45.94 8.77
CA LEU A 104 -37.02 -45.51 8.23
C LEU A 104 -36.77 -44.51 7.07
N GLN A 105 -37.22 -44.98 5.88
CA GLN A 105 -37.29 -44.12 4.70
C GLN A 105 -38.64 -43.41 4.67
N LEU A 106 -38.61 -42.14 4.36
CA LEU A 106 -39.79 -41.28 4.25
C LEU A 106 -40.22 -41.25 2.79
N SER A 107 -41.54 -41.15 2.53
CA SER A 107 -42.08 -41.04 1.16
C SER A 107 -41.81 -39.63 0.53
N SER A 108 -41.59 -38.64 1.34
CA SER A 108 -41.13 -37.29 0.98
C SER A 108 -40.23 -36.70 2.08
N SER A 109 -39.53 -35.60 1.77
CA SER A 109 -38.60 -35.04 2.74
C SER A 109 -39.28 -34.32 3.92
N MET A 110 -38.66 -34.38 5.08
CA MET A 110 -38.91 -33.48 6.22
C MET A 110 -37.78 -32.50 6.37
N THR A 111 -38.03 -31.36 7.02
CA THR A 111 -36.98 -30.38 7.37
C THR A 111 -36.51 -30.66 8.80
N ILE A 112 -35.21 -30.77 8.98
CA ILE A 112 -34.55 -30.66 10.28
C ILE A 112 -33.78 -29.38 10.37
N THR A 113 -33.68 -28.81 11.57
CA THR A 113 -32.97 -27.57 11.83
C THR A 113 -32.17 -27.72 13.12
N ILE A 114 -30.89 -27.39 13.06
CA ILE A 114 -29.95 -27.50 14.19
C ILE A 114 -29.39 -26.11 14.49
N LYS A 115 -29.39 -25.72 15.76
CA LYS A 115 -28.78 -24.46 16.21
C LYS A 115 -27.26 -24.52 16.02
N ILE A 116 -26.70 -23.47 15.47
CA ILE A 116 -25.25 -23.26 15.42
C ILE A 116 -24.78 -23.06 16.87
N PRO A 117 -23.73 -23.76 17.34
CA PRO A 117 -23.19 -23.53 18.68
C PRO A 117 -22.84 -22.06 18.93
N ASP A 118 -23.11 -21.56 20.12
CA ASP A 118 -22.89 -20.14 20.46
C ASP A 118 -21.38 -19.77 20.46
N ASP A 119 -20.52 -20.76 20.60
CA ASP A 119 -19.06 -20.65 20.53
C ASP A 119 -18.48 -20.92 19.14
N TYR A 120 -19.35 -21.11 18.12
CA TYR A 120 -18.90 -21.33 16.74
C TYR A 120 -18.09 -20.14 16.23
N VAL A 121 -16.95 -20.45 15.65
CA VAL A 121 -16.05 -19.46 15.02
C VAL A 121 -16.18 -19.58 13.51
N LEU A 122 -16.37 -18.45 12.81
CA LEU A 122 -16.41 -18.42 11.35
C LEU A 122 -15.15 -19.09 10.78
N GLY A 123 -15.29 -20.04 9.88
CA GLY A 123 -14.13 -20.75 9.35
C GLY A 123 -14.45 -21.89 8.40
N GLY A 124 -15.64 -21.91 7.80
CA GLY A 124 -16.01 -22.92 6.80
C GLY A 124 -17.47 -22.83 6.42
N GLN A 125 -17.84 -23.58 5.38
CA GLN A 125 -19.24 -23.73 4.98
C GLN A 125 -19.95 -24.67 5.96
N LEU A 126 -21.11 -24.27 6.47
CA LEU A 126 -21.92 -25.10 7.37
C LEU A 126 -22.96 -25.89 6.59
N THR A 127 -23.00 -27.19 6.82
CA THR A 127 -24.03 -28.08 6.30
C THR A 127 -24.55 -28.99 7.39
N ILE A 128 -25.75 -29.50 7.25
CA ILE A 128 -26.16 -30.67 8.06
C ILE A 128 -25.52 -31.91 7.39
N ALA A 129 -24.85 -32.71 8.20
CA ALA A 129 -24.32 -33.98 7.78
C ALA A 129 -25.10 -35.13 8.46
N ARG A 130 -25.17 -36.24 7.79
CA ARG A 130 -25.78 -37.49 8.29
C ARG A 130 -24.72 -38.56 8.50
N LEU A 131 -24.79 -39.25 9.62
CA LEU A 131 -23.94 -40.40 9.93
C LEU A 131 -24.48 -41.64 9.20
N SER A 132 -23.60 -42.31 8.43
CA SER A 132 -23.92 -43.59 7.73
C SER A 132 -22.76 -44.55 7.97
N GLY A 133 -23.01 -45.56 8.81
CA GLY A 133 -21.93 -46.38 9.40
C GLY A 133 -21.01 -45.50 10.27
N ASP A 134 -19.73 -45.49 9.92
CA ASP A 134 -18.72 -44.67 10.65
C ASP A 134 -18.36 -43.37 9.91
N SER A 135 -19.10 -43.02 8.83
CA SER A 135 -18.79 -41.90 7.99
C SER A 135 -19.90 -40.84 7.95
N TRP A 136 -19.55 -39.59 8.04
CA TRP A 136 -20.43 -38.45 7.88
C TRP A 136 -20.57 -38.11 6.38
N SER A 137 -21.78 -37.72 5.96
CA SER A 137 -22.09 -37.29 4.58
C SER A 137 -22.92 -36.02 4.64
N SER A 138 -22.38 -34.94 4.06
CA SER A 138 -23.03 -33.63 3.99
C SER A 138 -24.31 -33.69 3.14
N ILE A 139 -25.31 -32.92 3.57
CA ILE A 139 -26.58 -32.74 2.83
C ILE A 139 -26.47 -31.42 2.05
N THR A 140 -26.38 -31.55 0.73
CA THR A 140 -26.08 -30.43 -0.20
C THR A 140 -27.13 -29.31 -0.22
N ASN A 141 -28.35 -29.53 0.28
CA ASN A 141 -29.42 -28.53 0.33
C ASN A 141 -29.53 -27.87 1.73
N SER A 142 -28.47 -27.87 2.48
CA SER A 142 -28.42 -27.16 3.77
C SER A 142 -28.44 -25.65 3.56
N THR A 143 -29.23 -24.95 4.39
CA THR A 143 -29.34 -23.50 4.42
C THR A 143 -29.07 -22.97 5.81
N VAL A 144 -28.36 -21.84 5.89
CA VAL A 144 -28.06 -21.16 7.16
C VAL A 144 -28.90 -19.91 7.28
N SER A 145 -29.61 -19.77 8.39
CA SER A 145 -30.44 -18.59 8.68
C SER A 145 -30.61 -18.40 10.18
N GLN A 146 -30.46 -17.15 10.63
CA GLN A 146 -30.77 -16.75 12.02
C GLN A 146 -30.14 -17.64 13.12
N GLY A 147 -28.88 -18.06 12.92
CA GLY A 147 -28.16 -18.88 13.90
C GLY A 147 -28.49 -20.38 13.85
N PHE A 148 -29.15 -20.83 12.77
CA PHE A 148 -29.52 -22.23 12.55
C PHE A 148 -29.08 -22.72 11.18
N VAL A 149 -28.80 -24.02 11.09
CA VAL A 149 -28.65 -24.75 9.81
C VAL A 149 -29.88 -25.65 9.61
N SER A 150 -30.50 -25.55 8.45
CA SER A 150 -31.66 -26.36 8.07
C SER A 150 -31.37 -27.19 6.82
N ALA A 151 -31.89 -28.42 6.77
CA ALA A 151 -31.79 -29.25 5.59
C ALA A 151 -33.03 -30.11 5.42
N GLN A 152 -33.30 -30.53 4.18
CA GLN A 152 -34.31 -31.50 3.83
C GLN A 152 -33.72 -32.90 3.86
N VAL A 153 -34.34 -33.80 4.66
CA VAL A 153 -33.93 -35.21 4.79
C VAL A 153 -35.06 -36.18 4.46
N ASP A 154 -34.70 -37.27 3.85
CA ASP A 154 -35.63 -38.33 3.37
C ASP A 154 -35.55 -39.59 4.20
N GLN A 155 -34.77 -39.62 5.27
CA GLN A 155 -34.58 -40.78 6.13
C GLN A 155 -34.32 -40.31 7.58
N LEU A 156 -34.71 -41.11 8.57
CA LEU A 156 -34.28 -40.87 9.95
C LEU A 156 -32.83 -41.32 10.16
N GLY A 157 -32.16 -40.79 11.16
CA GLY A 157 -30.79 -41.15 11.49
C GLY A 157 -30.11 -40.13 12.42
N SER A 158 -28.80 -40.17 12.49
CA SER A 158 -28.01 -39.23 13.28
C SER A 158 -27.55 -38.09 12.42
N TYR A 159 -27.76 -36.85 12.91
CA TYR A 159 -27.51 -35.62 12.23
C TYR A 159 -26.70 -34.69 13.12
N ALA A 160 -25.81 -33.93 12.51
CA ALA A 160 -25.05 -32.85 13.16
C ALA A 160 -24.71 -31.77 12.14
N ILE A 161 -24.25 -30.64 12.63
CA ILE A 161 -23.66 -29.61 11.74
C ILE A 161 -22.21 -30.01 11.45
N GLU A 162 -21.89 -30.08 10.17
CA GLU A 162 -20.56 -30.27 9.63
C GLU A 162 -20.05 -28.94 9.09
N MET A 163 -18.82 -28.58 9.45
CA MET A 163 -18.10 -27.43 8.87
C MET A 163 -17.12 -27.93 7.81
N GLN A 164 -17.30 -27.48 6.58
CA GLN A 164 -16.41 -27.81 5.47
C GLN A 164 -15.61 -26.58 5.08
N ARG A 165 -14.28 -26.72 5.00
CA ARG A 165 -13.38 -25.72 4.44
C ARG A 165 -13.14 -26.01 2.98
N THR A 166 -13.03 -24.93 2.19
CA THR A 166 -12.57 -25.03 0.80
C THR A 166 -11.06 -25.23 0.80
N VAL A 167 -10.60 -26.26 0.08
CA VAL A 167 -9.17 -26.60 0.01
C VAL A 167 -8.72 -26.57 -1.45
N ALA A 168 -7.68 -25.74 -1.73
CA ALA A 168 -6.97 -25.76 -2.99
C ALA A 168 -5.77 -26.71 -2.95
N PHE A 169 -5.33 -27.15 -4.13
CA PHE A 169 -4.14 -27.97 -4.30
C PHE A 169 -3.26 -27.38 -5.39
N SER A 170 -1.94 -27.33 -5.17
CA SER A 170 -0.98 -26.87 -6.16
C SER A 170 0.31 -27.67 -6.04
N ASP A 171 1.03 -27.79 -7.16
CA ASP A 171 2.35 -28.37 -7.26
C ASP A 171 3.33 -27.30 -7.73
N ILE A 172 4.43 -27.09 -6.99
CA ILE A 172 5.46 -26.08 -7.29
C ILE A 172 6.79 -26.77 -7.61
N GLY A 173 7.31 -26.46 -8.79
CA GLY A 173 8.59 -26.96 -9.25
C GLY A 173 8.57 -28.45 -9.63
N PRO A 174 9.75 -29.06 -9.77
CA PRO A 174 9.86 -30.48 -10.11
C PRO A 174 9.34 -31.39 -9.00
N THR A 175 8.85 -32.59 -9.39
CA THR A 175 8.42 -33.62 -8.44
C THR A 175 9.56 -34.10 -7.55
N CYS A 176 9.22 -34.69 -6.40
CA CYS A 176 10.20 -35.23 -5.42
C CYS A 176 11.22 -36.16 -6.08
N ASP A 177 12.49 -35.88 -5.90
CA ASP A 177 13.56 -36.84 -6.20
C ASP A 177 13.72 -37.81 -5.04
N ALA A 178 13.41 -39.08 -5.27
CA ALA A 178 13.46 -40.14 -4.27
C ALA A 178 14.89 -40.37 -3.70
N ASN A 179 15.95 -39.87 -4.36
CA ASN A 179 17.33 -39.95 -3.89
C ASN A 179 17.81 -38.69 -3.15
N ALA A 180 17.05 -37.62 -3.18
CA ALA A 180 17.40 -36.38 -2.48
C ALA A 180 17.35 -36.60 -0.96
N THR A 181 18.38 -36.20 -0.24
CA THR A 181 18.43 -36.24 1.23
C THR A 181 17.95 -34.91 1.84
N GLU A 182 17.95 -33.85 1.07
CA GLU A 182 17.47 -32.52 1.44
C GLU A 182 16.55 -31.98 0.33
N GLN A 183 15.54 -31.21 0.72
CA GLN A 183 14.66 -30.45 -0.16
C GLN A 183 14.69 -28.99 0.24
N SER A 184 15.03 -28.12 -0.70
CA SER A 184 14.93 -26.66 -0.54
C SER A 184 13.54 -26.20 -0.95
N VAL A 185 12.95 -25.31 -0.16
CA VAL A 185 11.69 -24.58 -0.44
C VAL A 185 12.00 -23.12 -0.23
N ARG A 186 11.92 -22.30 -1.29
CA ARG A 186 12.24 -20.88 -1.25
C ARG A 186 10.97 -20.06 -1.37
N PHE A 187 10.87 -19.01 -0.57
CA PHE A 187 9.79 -18.03 -0.63
C PHE A 187 10.37 -16.68 -1.05
N VAL A 188 9.77 -16.09 -2.06
CA VAL A 188 9.89 -14.67 -2.39
C VAL A 188 8.58 -14.06 -1.95
N HIS A 189 8.60 -13.28 -0.86
CA HIS A 189 7.42 -12.76 -0.22
C HIS A 189 7.40 -11.24 -0.23
N VAL A 190 6.26 -10.66 -0.56
CA VAL A 190 5.95 -9.23 -0.52
C VAL A 190 4.64 -9.00 0.23
N ALA A 191 4.39 -7.79 0.69
CA ALA A 191 3.12 -7.35 1.25
C ALA A 191 2.99 -5.84 1.13
N ASP A 192 1.80 -5.31 1.36
CA ASP A 192 1.56 -3.86 1.45
C ASP A 192 2.06 -3.11 0.21
N MET A 193 1.83 -3.67 -0.97
CA MET A 193 2.32 -3.09 -2.23
C MET A 193 1.58 -1.81 -2.63
N HIS A 194 0.30 -1.66 -2.23
CA HIS A 194 -0.47 -0.44 -2.32
C HIS A 194 -0.42 0.24 -3.69
N SER A 195 -0.55 -0.52 -4.77
CA SER A 195 -0.58 0.00 -6.14
C SER A 195 0.62 0.88 -6.52
N ARG A 196 1.82 0.60 -5.97
CA ARG A 196 3.07 1.33 -6.24
C ARG A 196 3.73 0.89 -7.55
N PHE A 197 2.97 0.92 -8.64
CA PHE A 197 3.42 0.56 -9.98
C PHE A 197 3.46 1.75 -10.96
N GLY A 198 3.34 2.98 -10.46
CA GLY A 198 3.43 4.19 -11.29
C GLY A 198 4.73 4.29 -12.06
N TYR A 199 4.75 5.11 -13.12
CA TYR A 199 5.90 5.25 -14.02
C TYR A 199 7.23 5.52 -13.32
N GLN A 200 7.21 6.24 -12.22
CA GLN A 200 8.41 6.67 -11.50
C GLN A 200 8.95 5.62 -10.52
N GLU A 201 8.11 4.71 -10.03
CA GLU A 201 8.50 3.80 -8.95
C GLU A 201 9.00 2.45 -9.47
N GLN A 202 8.36 1.89 -10.50
CA GLN A 202 8.70 0.63 -11.18
C GLN A 202 8.95 -0.57 -10.25
N TYR A 203 8.52 -0.50 -8.97
CA TYR A 203 8.84 -1.51 -7.97
C TYR A 203 8.31 -2.90 -8.33
N PHE A 204 7.11 -2.99 -8.92
CA PHE A 204 6.53 -4.28 -9.30
C PHE A 204 7.38 -5.01 -10.34
N SER A 205 7.89 -4.31 -11.35
CA SER A 205 8.77 -4.91 -12.35
C SER A 205 10.12 -5.34 -11.77
N ARG A 206 10.65 -4.61 -10.79
CA ARG A 206 11.88 -4.98 -10.05
C ARG A 206 11.64 -6.20 -9.15
N ILE A 207 10.53 -6.26 -8.42
CA ILE A 207 10.12 -7.44 -7.65
C ILE A 207 10.00 -8.66 -8.57
N LYS A 208 9.38 -8.50 -9.74
CA LYS A 208 9.23 -9.57 -10.73
C LYS A 208 10.59 -10.05 -11.27
N ALA A 209 11.51 -9.14 -11.54
CA ALA A 209 12.88 -9.47 -11.94
C ALA A 209 13.57 -10.33 -10.87
N TYR A 210 13.47 -9.92 -9.61
CA TYR A 210 14.03 -10.68 -8.49
C TYR A 210 13.41 -12.08 -8.38
N TYR A 211 12.09 -12.18 -8.45
CA TYR A 211 11.41 -13.48 -8.45
C TYR A 211 11.86 -14.38 -9.60
N LYS A 212 11.93 -13.85 -10.84
CA LYS A 212 12.43 -14.61 -12.00
C LYS A 212 13.85 -15.12 -11.78
N LYS A 213 14.72 -14.30 -11.18
CA LYS A 213 16.07 -14.70 -10.78
C LYS A 213 16.03 -15.83 -9.74
N ALA A 214 15.31 -15.65 -8.65
CA ALA A 214 15.18 -16.64 -7.59
C ALA A 214 14.64 -17.98 -8.11
N LEU A 215 13.62 -17.94 -8.97
CA LEU A 215 13.06 -19.14 -9.63
C LEU A 215 14.08 -19.84 -10.54
N SER A 216 14.95 -19.08 -11.23
CA SER A 216 16.01 -19.66 -12.08
C SER A 216 17.10 -20.34 -11.26
N GLU A 217 17.34 -19.87 -10.04
CA GLU A 217 18.31 -20.44 -9.09
C GLU A 217 17.73 -21.65 -8.35
N SER A 218 16.45 -21.62 -8.01
CA SER A 218 15.74 -22.68 -7.30
C SER A 218 14.34 -22.89 -7.91
N PRO A 219 14.09 -24.02 -8.60
CA PRO A 219 12.77 -24.25 -9.21
C PRO A 219 11.66 -24.52 -8.18
N HIS A 220 11.99 -24.71 -6.91
CA HIS A 220 11.07 -24.88 -5.79
C HIS A 220 10.87 -23.54 -5.05
N THR A 221 10.66 -22.46 -5.80
CA THR A 221 10.42 -21.11 -5.31
C THR A 221 8.95 -20.76 -5.42
N LEU A 222 8.35 -20.34 -4.31
CA LEU A 222 7.00 -19.78 -4.24
C LEU A 222 7.07 -18.26 -4.24
N PHE A 223 6.15 -17.63 -4.96
CA PHE A 223 5.93 -16.19 -4.94
C PHE A 223 4.66 -15.90 -4.15
N THR A 224 4.79 -15.23 -3.01
CA THR A 224 3.69 -15.02 -2.07
C THR A 224 3.47 -13.56 -1.77
N ASP A 225 2.21 -13.20 -1.53
CA ASP A 225 1.79 -11.86 -1.23
C ASP A 225 0.95 -11.81 0.05
N GLY A 226 1.32 -10.89 0.94
CA GLY A 226 0.72 -10.67 2.24
C GLY A 226 -0.45 -9.70 2.26
N GLY A 227 -0.99 -9.28 1.09
CA GLY A 227 -2.16 -8.41 0.98
C GLY A 227 -1.85 -6.91 0.99
N ASP A 228 -2.90 -6.10 0.90
CA ASP A 228 -2.85 -4.65 0.69
C ASP A 228 -2.20 -4.27 -0.64
N ASP A 229 -2.74 -4.84 -1.72
CA ASP A 229 -2.29 -4.54 -3.08
C ASP A 229 -2.90 -3.26 -3.65
N TYR A 230 -4.03 -2.82 -3.11
CA TYR A 230 -4.82 -1.69 -3.59
C TYR A 230 -4.61 -0.45 -2.72
N GLU A 231 -5.10 0.68 -3.22
CA GLU A 231 -5.04 2.01 -2.61
C GLU A 231 -3.64 2.60 -2.41
N LYS A 232 -3.57 3.90 -2.21
CA LYS A 232 -2.37 4.71 -1.87
C LYS A 232 -1.25 4.77 -2.91
N GLY A 233 -1.37 4.11 -4.04
CA GLY A 233 -0.34 4.08 -5.07
C GLY A 233 -0.53 5.11 -6.16
N THR A 234 -0.97 4.68 -7.33
CA THR A 234 -1.09 5.51 -8.51
C THR A 234 -2.51 6.00 -8.77
N VAL A 235 -2.63 7.15 -9.42
CA VAL A 235 -3.91 7.71 -9.89
C VAL A 235 -4.62 6.77 -10.87
N ALA A 236 -3.89 5.90 -11.57
CA ALA A 236 -4.47 4.91 -12.49
C ALA A 236 -5.47 3.98 -11.79
N GLU A 237 -5.19 3.59 -10.55
CA GLU A 237 -6.12 2.81 -9.75
C GLU A 237 -7.43 3.54 -9.50
N GLN A 238 -7.37 4.82 -9.12
CA GLN A 238 -8.57 5.61 -8.86
C GLN A 238 -9.41 5.83 -10.11
N ILE A 239 -8.76 6.19 -11.21
CA ILE A 239 -9.45 6.42 -12.49
C ILE A 239 -10.12 5.13 -12.98
N SER A 240 -9.46 4.00 -12.82
CA SER A 240 -9.95 2.68 -13.26
C SER A 240 -10.86 1.99 -12.25
N GLN A 241 -11.00 2.52 -11.02
CA GLN A 241 -11.73 1.88 -9.92
C GLN A 241 -11.16 0.49 -9.58
N GLY A 242 -9.85 0.41 -9.40
CA GLY A 242 -9.12 -0.80 -9.04
C GLY A 242 -8.71 -1.71 -10.20
N LEU A 243 -9.24 -1.50 -11.43
CA LEU A 243 -8.91 -2.36 -12.57
C LEU A 243 -7.42 -2.31 -12.94
N ALA A 244 -6.78 -1.13 -12.88
CA ALA A 244 -5.36 -1.01 -13.14
C ALA A 244 -4.53 -1.82 -12.14
N SER A 245 -4.89 -1.79 -10.87
CA SER A 245 -4.22 -2.57 -9.82
C SER A 245 -4.48 -4.05 -9.99
N ASP A 246 -5.72 -4.46 -10.30
CA ASP A 246 -6.06 -5.86 -10.57
C ASP A 246 -5.25 -6.44 -11.73
N GLU A 247 -5.20 -5.72 -12.87
CA GLU A 247 -4.41 -6.17 -14.02
C GLU A 247 -2.92 -6.24 -13.68
N THR A 248 -2.39 -5.27 -12.92
CA THR A 248 -0.97 -5.24 -12.55
C THR A 248 -0.61 -6.34 -11.55
N VAL A 249 -1.45 -6.58 -10.56
CA VAL A 249 -1.28 -7.70 -9.59
C VAL A 249 -1.28 -9.04 -10.32
N LYS A 250 -2.16 -9.22 -11.31
CA LYS A 250 -2.19 -10.44 -12.14
C LYS A 250 -0.91 -10.64 -12.97
N LEU A 251 -0.24 -9.55 -13.41
CA LEU A 251 1.07 -9.64 -14.06
C LEU A 251 2.16 -10.17 -13.13
N MET A 252 2.03 -9.94 -11.83
CA MET A 252 2.96 -10.50 -10.85
C MET A 252 2.91 -12.02 -10.82
N ALA A 253 1.74 -12.62 -11.10
CA ALA A 253 1.52 -14.07 -11.12
C ALA A 253 2.03 -14.74 -9.83
N PHE A 254 1.49 -14.29 -8.70
CA PHE A 254 1.71 -14.92 -7.40
C PHE A 254 1.20 -16.36 -7.39
N ASP A 255 1.83 -17.22 -6.59
CA ASP A 255 1.34 -18.57 -6.33
C ASP A 255 0.24 -18.55 -5.24
N LEU A 256 0.45 -17.75 -4.20
CA LEU A 256 -0.44 -17.63 -3.03
C LEU A 256 -0.58 -16.17 -2.63
N ARG A 257 -1.81 -15.75 -2.32
CA ARG A 257 -2.11 -14.41 -1.80
C ARG A 257 -3.09 -14.48 -0.62
N VAL A 258 -2.98 -13.52 0.29
CA VAL A 258 -4.02 -13.21 1.28
C VAL A 258 -4.57 -11.81 1.00
N LEU A 259 -5.77 -11.51 1.47
CA LEU A 259 -6.33 -10.17 1.35
C LEU A 259 -5.92 -9.30 2.54
N GLY A 260 -5.53 -8.06 2.24
CA GLY A 260 -5.37 -7.02 3.24
C GLY A 260 -6.64 -6.19 3.43
N ASN A 261 -6.60 -5.27 4.38
CA ASN A 261 -7.75 -4.43 4.68
C ASN A 261 -8.02 -3.35 3.60
N HIS A 262 -7.01 -2.99 2.79
CA HIS A 262 -7.18 -2.10 1.64
C HIS A 262 -7.74 -2.79 0.40
N ASP A 263 -7.65 -4.10 0.29
CA ASP A 263 -8.16 -4.84 -0.86
C ASP A 263 -9.70 -4.80 -0.97
N TYR A 264 -10.37 -4.37 0.08
CA TYR A 264 -11.83 -4.13 0.10
C TYR A 264 -12.24 -2.75 -0.43
N ALA A 265 -11.29 -1.90 -0.82
CA ALA A 265 -11.51 -0.49 -1.18
C ALA A 265 -12.56 -0.28 -2.26
N TRP A 266 -12.62 -1.16 -3.24
CA TRP A 266 -13.51 -1.04 -4.41
C TRP A 266 -14.83 -1.75 -4.24
N GLY A 267 -15.11 -2.26 -3.04
CA GLY A 267 -16.36 -2.89 -2.68
C GLY A 267 -16.43 -4.38 -3.01
N PRO A 268 -17.50 -5.06 -2.51
CA PRO A 268 -17.61 -6.51 -2.54
C PRO A 268 -17.69 -7.12 -3.94
N GLU A 269 -18.37 -6.45 -4.85
CA GLU A 269 -18.57 -6.92 -6.21
C GLU A 269 -17.25 -6.95 -6.99
N LYS A 270 -16.44 -5.90 -6.84
CA LYS A 270 -15.11 -5.82 -7.45
C LYS A 270 -14.14 -6.80 -6.82
N LEU A 271 -14.10 -6.90 -5.50
CA LEU A 271 -13.25 -7.86 -4.83
C LEU A 271 -13.57 -9.30 -5.24
N LEU A 272 -14.88 -9.62 -5.39
CA LEU A 272 -15.29 -10.93 -5.90
C LEU A 272 -14.80 -11.18 -7.34
N GLU A 273 -14.96 -10.17 -8.23
CA GLU A 273 -14.46 -10.23 -9.60
C GLU A 273 -12.93 -10.44 -9.63
N PHE A 274 -12.18 -9.65 -8.89
CA PHE A 274 -10.72 -9.70 -8.83
C PHE A 274 -10.21 -11.04 -8.29
N SER A 275 -10.82 -11.53 -7.20
CA SER A 275 -10.40 -12.79 -6.56
C SER A 275 -10.76 -14.03 -7.38
N GLN A 276 -11.83 -14.00 -8.19
CA GLN A 276 -12.23 -15.15 -9.02
C GLN A 276 -11.36 -15.32 -10.26
N ASP A 277 -10.89 -14.20 -10.83
CA ASP A 277 -10.09 -14.20 -12.05
C ASP A 277 -8.58 -14.18 -11.77
N ASP A 278 -8.19 -14.25 -10.49
CA ASP A 278 -6.79 -14.32 -10.09
C ASP A 278 -6.18 -15.68 -10.44
N ASN A 279 -4.95 -15.67 -10.93
CA ASN A 279 -4.19 -16.90 -11.18
C ASN A 279 -3.60 -17.48 -9.88
N ALA A 280 -3.49 -16.68 -8.83
CA ALA A 280 -3.03 -17.10 -7.52
C ALA A 280 -4.13 -17.85 -6.74
N ILE A 281 -3.73 -18.70 -5.81
CA ILE A 281 -4.64 -19.18 -4.78
C ILE A 281 -4.83 -18.05 -3.76
N VAL A 282 -6.00 -17.44 -3.77
CA VAL A 282 -6.38 -16.41 -2.80
C VAL A 282 -6.88 -17.08 -1.52
N LEU A 283 -6.23 -16.79 -0.39
CA LEU A 283 -6.55 -17.34 0.91
C LEU A 283 -7.43 -16.38 1.72
N ALA A 284 -8.51 -16.86 2.29
CA ALA A 284 -9.49 -16.06 3.04
C ALA A 284 -10.18 -16.88 4.14
N SER A 285 -9.43 -17.33 5.14
CA SER A 285 -9.91 -18.29 6.15
C SER A 285 -10.88 -17.69 7.16
N ASN A 286 -10.83 -16.37 7.39
CA ASN A 286 -11.68 -15.67 8.35
C ASN A 286 -12.73 -14.75 7.71
N THR A 287 -12.95 -14.86 6.39
CA THR A 287 -13.87 -13.97 5.66
C THR A 287 -14.87 -14.76 4.83
N ARG A 288 -16.13 -14.33 4.81
CA ARG A 288 -17.23 -14.88 4.01
C ARG A 288 -18.05 -13.76 3.40
N PHE A 289 -18.70 -14.08 2.29
CA PHE A 289 -19.61 -13.16 1.62
C PHE A 289 -21.04 -13.39 2.10
N GLU A 290 -21.72 -12.37 2.63
CA GLU A 290 -23.03 -12.52 3.28
C GLU A 290 -24.16 -12.88 2.30
N GLY A 291 -24.07 -12.43 1.04
CA GLY A 291 -25.09 -12.69 0.01
C GLY A 291 -25.19 -14.14 -0.44
N GLU A 292 -24.11 -14.90 -0.28
CA GLU A 292 -24.07 -16.34 -0.52
C GLU A 292 -23.58 -17.01 0.77
N GLN A 293 -24.50 -17.20 1.71
CA GLN A 293 -24.21 -17.66 3.07
C GLN A 293 -23.21 -18.81 3.08
N ASN A 294 -22.12 -18.65 3.82
CA ASN A 294 -21.02 -19.60 4.00
C ASN A 294 -20.17 -19.90 2.76
N LYS A 295 -20.23 -19.07 1.71
CA LYS A 295 -19.35 -19.24 0.55
C LYS A 295 -18.16 -18.32 0.66
N SER A 296 -16.97 -18.86 0.45
CA SER A 296 -15.78 -18.04 0.24
C SER A 296 -15.98 -17.20 -1.03
N PHE A 297 -15.73 -15.90 -0.96
CA PHE A 297 -15.83 -15.04 -2.13
C PHE A 297 -14.53 -15.19 -2.97
N GLY A 298 -14.51 -16.08 -3.93
CA GLY A 298 -13.34 -16.29 -4.80
C GLY A 298 -12.11 -16.90 -4.13
N GLY A 299 -11.96 -16.80 -2.79
CA GLY A 299 -10.84 -17.36 -2.05
C GLY A 299 -11.13 -18.72 -1.44
N VAL A 300 -10.10 -19.38 -0.95
CA VAL A 300 -10.17 -20.67 -0.27
C VAL A 300 -9.75 -20.55 1.19
N ASP A 301 -10.20 -21.51 2.02
CA ASP A 301 -9.86 -21.52 3.43
C ASP A 301 -8.46 -22.06 3.71
N PHE A 302 -7.98 -22.96 2.86
CA PHE A 302 -6.73 -23.68 3.04
C PHE A 302 -6.14 -24.11 1.70
N ALA A 303 -4.83 -24.15 1.59
CA ALA A 303 -4.13 -24.69 0.43
C ALA A 303 -3.16 -25.79 0.87
N LYS A 304 -3.13 -26.89 0.14
CA LYS A 304 -2.07 -27.91 0.22
C LYS A 304 -1.17 -27.73 -1.00
N VAL A 305 0.09 -27.35 -0.75
CA VAL A 305 1.05 -27.06 -1.80
C VAL A 305 2.17 -28.07 -1.75
N GLN A 306 2.31 -28.88 -2.79
CA GLN A 306 3.39 -29.83 -2.91
C GLN A 306 4.62 -29.16 -3.52
N VAL A 307 5.73 -29.12 -2.80
CA VAL A 307 6.99 -28.54 -3.25
C VAL A 307 8.09 -29.60 -3.20
N GLY A 308 8.31 -30.24 -4.34
CA GLY A 308 9.19 -31.41 -4.41
C GLY A 308 8.75 -32.51 -3.44
N CYS A 309 9.56 -32.77 -2.42
CA CYS A 309 9.29 -33.79 -1.41
C CYS A 309 8.47 -33.30 -0.20
N ILE A 310 8.15 -32.00 -0.10
CA ILE A 310 7.54 -31.38 1.09
C ILE A 310 6.10 -30.94 0.75
N THR A 311 5.18 -31.27 1.63
CA THR A 311 3.79 -30.81 1.55
C THR A 311 3.60 -29.63 2.53
N LEU A 312 3.33 -28.46 2.01
CA LEU A 312 3.00 -27.27 2.79
C LEU A 312 1.48 -27.19 3.00
N GLY A 313 1.07 -26.82 4.21
CA GLY A 313 -0.27 -26.36 4.50
C GLY A 313 -0.28 -24.85 4.66
N VAL A 314 -1.10 -24.13 3.89
CA VAL A 314 -1.16 -22.68 3.94
C VAL A 314 -2.59 -22.21 4.15
N PHE A 315 -2.79 -21.29 5.10
CA PHE A 315 -4.07 -20.62 5.35
C PHE A 315 -3.88 -19.12 5.45
N GLY A 316 -4.93 -18.35 5.19
CA GLY A 316 -4.86 -16.89 5.10
C GLY A 316 -5.73 -16.19 6.13
N MET A 317 -5.15 -15.19 6.80
CA MET A 317 -5.84 -14.34 7.76
C MET A 317 -5.79 -12.88 7.32
N THR A 318 -6.96 -12.24 7.28
CA THR A 318 -7.08 -10.82 6.92
C THR A 318 -7.57 -9.99 8.09
N SER A 319 -7.04 -8.80 8.25
CA SER A 319 -7.52 -7.80 9.20
C SER A 319 -8.88 -7.24 8.75
N VAL A 320 -9.61 -6.67 9.67
CA VAL A 320 -10.87 -5.99 9.35
C VAL A 320 -10.59 -4.63 8.72
N PRO A 321 -11.31 -4.23 7.65
CA PRO A 321 -10.98 -3.03 6.88
C PRO A 321 -11.33 -1.69 7.56
N TRP A 322 -11.90 -1.67 8.73
CA TRP A 322 -12.35 -0.42 9.39
C TRP A 322 -11.78 -0.20 10.79
N ASP A 323 -10.98 -1.12 11.32
CA ASP A 323 -10.59 -1.02 12.72
C ASP A 323 -9.09 -1.24 12.92
N GLU A 324 -8.48 -0.34 13.68
CA GLU A 324 -7.17 -0.51 14.29
C GLU A 324 -7.28 -1.19 15.68
N LEU A 325 -8.50 -1.53 16.11
CA LEU A 325 -8.80 -2.15 17.41
C LEU A 325 -9.06 -3.64 17.23
N ASP A 326 -8.61 -4.43 18.17
CA ASP A 326 -8.71 -5.90 18.16
C ASP A 326 -10.15 -6.46 18.19
N GLU A 327 -11.16 -5.65 18.47
CA GLU A 327 -12.58 -6.00 18.42
C GLU A 327 -13.42 -4.77 18.02
N PRO A 328 -14.38 -4.87 17.08
CA PRO A 328 -15.30 -3.78 16.82
C PRO A 328 -16.08 -3.44 18.07
N ILE A 329 -16.16 -2.16 18.36
CA ILE A 329 -17.06 -1.67 19.40
C ILE A 329 -18.49 -1.96 18.93
N GLU A 330 -19.33 -2.57 19.77
CA GLU A 330 -20.70 -3.00 19.42
C GLU A 330 -21.57 -1.92 18.75
N ASP A 331 -21.19 -0.64 18.90
CA ASP A 331 -21.90 0.53 18.39
C ASP A 331 -21.20 1.22 17.18
N ASP A 332 -20.05 0.71 16.71
CA ASP A 332 -19.38 1.31 15.54
C ASP A 332 -20.12 0.93 14.25
N PRO A 333 -20.50 1.91 13.44
CA PRO A 333 -21.22 1.63 12.21
C PRO A 333 -20.29 0.94 11.20
N ILE A 334 -20.48 -0.37 11.00
CA ILE A 334 -19.85 -1.10 9.90
C ILE A 334 -20.15 -0.35 8.58
N PRO A 335 -19.13 -0.03 7.78
CA PRO A 335 -19.31 0.64 6.51
C PRO A 335 -20.30 -0.08 5.61
N ASP A 336 -21.20 0.66 4.97
CA ASP A 336 -22.24 0.06 4.13
C ASP A 336 -21.67 -0.82 3.00
N PHE A 337 -20.51 -0.46 2.46
CA PHE A 337 -19.89 -1.21 1.36
C PHE A 337 -19.30 -2.55 1.78
N ILE A 338 -18.97 -2.75 3.06
CA ILE A 338 -18.44 -4.03 3.57
C ILE A 338 -19.47 -4.84 4.36
N LYS A 339 -20.69 -4.33 4.58
CA LYS A 339 -21.77 -5.07 5.27
C LYS A 339 -22.10 -6.40 4.63
N GLN A 340 -21.74 -6.60 3.36
CA GLN A 340 -21.93 -7.87 2.66
C GLN A 340 -20.89 -8.92 3.01
N PHE A 341 -19.81 -8.54 3.72
CA PHE A 341 -18.83 -9.50 4.20
C PHE A 341 -19.09 -9.86 5.65
N LYS A 342 -18.97 -11.13 5.96
CA LYS A 342 -18.81 -11.62 7.33
C LYS A 342 -17.36 -11.89 7.58
N MET A 343 -16.77 -11.15 8.47
CA MET A 343 -15.40 -11.31 8.92
C MET A 343 -15.39 -11.70 10.40
N SER A 344 -14.42 -12.49 10.78
CA SER A 344 -14.20 -12.85 12.18
C SER A 344 -12.80 -12.45 12.59
N TRP A 345 -12.70 -11.74 13.70
CA TRP A 345 -11.44 -11.41 14.39
C TRP A 345 -11.10 -12.42 15.52
N LYS A 346 -11.80 -13.52 15.61
CA LYS A 346 -11.40 -14.66 16.45
C LYS A 346 -10.26 -15.44 15.77
N TRP A 347 -9.23 -14.71 15.35
CA TRP A 347 -8.14 -15.23 14.52
C TRP A 347 -7.43 -16.42 15.15
N GLN A 348 -7.10 -16.35 16.45
CA GLN A 348 -6.44 -17.43 17.17
C GLN A 348 -7.27 -18.73 17.19
N GLN A 349 -8.59 -18.62 17.41
CA GLN A 349 -9.49 -19.78 17.41
C GLN A 349 -9.62 -20.39 16.01
N ILE A 350 -9.69 -19.55 14.97
CA ILE A 350 -9.73 -20.03 13.57
C ILE A 350 -8.42 -20.73 13.23
N ALA A 351 -7.28 -20.13 13.53
CA ALA A 351 -5.96 -20.71 13.31
C ALA A 351 -5.83 -22.06 14.04
N GLN A 352 -6.20 -22.11 15.33
CA GLN A 352 -6.20 -23.36 16.11
C GLN A 352 -7.08 -24.46 15.46
N SER A 353 -8.26 -24.08 14.98
CA SER A 353 -9.17 -25.02 14.31
C SER A 353 -8.58 -25.57 13.00
N ILE A 354 -7.92 -24.71 12.21
CA ILE A 354 -7.25 -25.10 10.95
C ILE A 354 -6.08 -26.03 11.23
N VAL A 355 -5.20 -25.63 12.14
CA VAL A 355 -4.04 -26.46 12.54
C VAL A 355 -4.49 -27.82 13.04
N SER A 356 -5.51 -27.87 13.93
CA SER A 356 -6.04 -29.14 14.46
C SER A 356 -6.60 -30.04 13.34
N GLN A 357 -7.21 -29.44 12.32
CA GLN A 357 -7.81 -30.19 11.20
C GLN A 357 -6.76 -30.75 10.25
N TYR A 358 -5.72 -30.00 9.93
CA TYR A 358 -4.82 -30.29 8.80
C TYR A 358 -3.37 -30.63 9.16
N SER A 359 -2.92 -30.44 10.42
CA SER A 359 -1.52 -30.68 10.79
C SER A 359 -1.05 -32.13 10.56
N GLY A 360 -1.96 -33.10 10.57
CA GLY A 360 -1.60 -34.49 10.24
C GLY A 360 -1.49 -34.82 8.75
N ASP A 361 -1.80 -33.86 7.90
CA ASP A 361 -1.88 -34.02 6.43
C ASP A 361 -0.79 -33.25 5.69
N VAL A 362 0.03 -32.46 6.40
CA VAL A 362 1.07 -31.59 5.84
C VAL A 362 2.36 -31.72 6.63
N ASP A 363 3.48 -31.39 6.01
CA ASP A 363 4.80 -31.47 6.62
C ASP A 363 5.20 -30.16 7.34
N TYR A 364 4.63 -29.01 6.88
CA TYR A 364 4.97 -27.69 7.39
C TYR A 364 3.76 -26.76 7.25
N MET A 365 3.39 -26.06 8.32
CA MET A 365 2.17 -25.22 8.38
C MET A 365 2.53 -23.73 8.33
N ILE A 366 1.91 -23.02 7.41
CA ILE A 366 2.17 -21.60 7.13
C ILE A 366 0.88 -20.80 7.31
N MET A 367 0.96 -19.70 8.03
CA MET A 367 -0.05 -18.64 8.04
C MET A 367 0.41 -17.52 7.12
N LEU A 368 -0.31 -17.27 6.05
CA LEU A 368 -0.16 -16.06 5.24
C LEU A 368 -1.07 -15.01 5.84
N SER A 369 -0.52 -13.89 6.30
CA SER A 369 -1.22 -13.01 7.24
C SER A 369 -1.21 -11.55 6.82
N HIS A 370 -2.36 -10.88 7.01
CA HIS A 370 -2.45 -9.44 6.98
C HIS A 370 -3.04 -8.90 8.30
N LEU A 371 -2.55 -9.40 9.43
CA LEU A 371 -3.02 -8.99 10.77
C LEU A 371 -2.07 -8.03 11.48
N GLY A 372 -0.88 -7.89 10.97
CA GLY A 372 0.20 -7.11 11.58
C GLY A 372 1.05 -7.89 12.58
N LYS A 373 2.30 -7.47 12.69
CA LYS A 373 3.37 -8.14 13.45
C LYS A 373 2.97 -8.55 14.87
N GLY A 374 2.27 -7.66 15.60
CA GLY A 374 1.88 -7.94 17.00
C GLY A 374 0.95 -9.15 17.09
N THR A 375 -0.10 -9.17 16.31
CA THR A 375 -1.10 -10.25 16.27
C THR A 375 -0.48 -11.53 15.69
N ASP A 376 0.38 -11.43 14.69
CA ASP A 376 1.09 -12.57 14.09
C ASP A 376 1.96 -13.30 15.11
N VAL A 377 2.73 -12.55 15.90
CA VAL A 377 3.55 -13.10 17.00
C VAL A 377 2.69 -13.75 18.07
N GLU A 378 1.56 -13.11 18.44
CA GLU A 378 0.65 -13.65 19.44
C GLU A 378 0.04 -14.98 18.97
N ILE A 379 -0.48 -15.04 17.75
CA ILE A 379 -1.08 -16.26 17.18
C ILE A 379 -0.04 -17.37 17.07
N ALA A 380 1.13 -17.09 16.48
CA ALA A 380 2.19 -18.09 16.32
C ALA A 380 2.73 -18.62 17.66
N THR A 381 2.68 -17.81 18.72
CA THR A 381 3.05 -18.23 20.08
C THR A 381 2.00 -19.12 20.71
N ASN A 382 0.71 -18.77 20.56
CA ASN A 382 -0.40 -19.40 21.29
C ASN A 382 -1.05 -20.56 20.54
N VAL A 383 -0.77 -20.73 19.22
CA VAL A 383 -1.32 -21.81 18.39
C VAL A 383 -0.18 -22.77 17.99
N PRO A 384 0.07 -23.84 18.78
CA PRO A 384 1.10 -24.82 18.46
C PRO A 384 0.83 -25.50 17.11
N GLY A 385 1.86 -25.62 16.29
CA GLY A 385 1.80 -26.25 14.97
C GLY A 385 1.69 -25.28 13.80
N ILE A 386 1.78 -23.95 14.06
CA ILE A 386 2.17 -22.98 13.04
C ILE A 386 3.69 -22.92 13.04
N ASP A 387 4.31 -23.14 11.87
CA ASP A 387 5.76 -23.19 11.72
C ASP A 387 6.32 -21.88 11.14
N LEU A 388 5.53 -21.19 10.30
CA LEU A 388 5.92 -19.94 9.63
C LEU A 388 4.72 -19.02 9.50
N VAL A 389 4.94 -17.73 9.75
CA VAL A 389 4.03 -16.63 9.38
C VAL A 389 4.73 -15.73 8.37
N LEU A 390 4.10 -15.54 7.22
CA LEU A 390 4.46 -14.56 6.21
C LEU A 390 3.43 -13.44 6.29
N GLY A 391 3.82 -12.29 6.84
CA GLY A 391 2.91 -11.23 7.28
C GLY A 391 2.99 -9.94 6.50
N GLY A 392 2.08 -8.99 6.81
CA GLY A 392 1.98 -7.63 6.30
C GLY A 392 1.31 -6.69 7.30
N HIS A 393 0.73 -5.56 6.83
CA HIS A 393 -0.13 -4.61 7.56
C HIS A 393 0.57 -3.57 8.44
N THR A 394 1.60 -3.91 9.19
CA THR A 394 2.13 -2.99 10.23
C THR A 394 2.84 -1.76 9.67
N HIS A 395 3.36 -1.80 8.43
CA HIS A 395 4.19 -0.74 7.84
C HIS A 395 5.36 -0.30 8.74
N GLY A 396 5.88 -1.23 9.55
CA GLY A 396 6.99 -0.98 10.47
C GLY A 396 8.38 -1.19 9.88
N GLY A 397 8.46 -1.49 8.59
CA GLY A 397 9.66 -1.94 7.94
C GLY A 397 9.83 -3.47 8.03
N GLU A 398 10.95 -3.97 7.54
CA GLU A 398 11.29 -5.39 7.57
C GLU A 398 11.44 -5.93 9.01
N ASP A 399 10.86 -7.10 9.26
CA ASP A 399 11.01 -7.83 10.52
C ASP A 399 11.22 -9.32 10.29
N PHE A 400 12.15 -9.89 11.04
CA PHE A 400 12.38 -11.34 11.14
C PHE A 400 12.47 -11.76 12.61
N ILE A 401 11.56 -12.61 13.05
CA ILE A 401 11.45 -13.04 14.45
C ILE A 401 11.42 -14.57 14.49
N GLU A 402 12.33 -15.16 15.24
CA GLU A 402 12.29 -16.57 15.61
C GLU A 402 11.75 -16.70 17.05
N LEU A 403 10.63 -17.40 17.20
CA LEU A 403 9.95 -17.57 18.49
C LEU A 403 10.54 -18.73 19.28
N GLU A 404 10.26 -18.76 20.61
CA GLU A 404 10.73 -19.84 21.50
C GLU A 404 10.23 -21.24 21.10
N ASN A 405 9.10 -21.33 20.40
CA ASN A 405 8.57 -22.58 19.85
C ASN A 405 9.14 -22.93 18.45
N ASN A 406 10.15 -22.21 17.99
CA ASN A 406 10.80 -22.26 16.68
C ASN A 406 9.93 -21.85 15.47
N ALA A 407 8.78 -21.27 15.69
CA ALA A 407 8.00 -20.64 14.61
C ALA A 407 8.73 -19.38 14.12
N LEU A 408 8.70 -19.14 12.81
CA LEU A 408 9.25 -17.94 12.20
C LEU A 408 8.13 -16.96 11.89
N VAL A 409 8.31 -15.68 12.24
CA VAL A 409 7.38 -14.59 11.87
C VAL A 409 8.16 -13.56 11.08
N ILE A 410 7.70 -13.29 9.86
CA ILE A 410 8.41 -12.46 8.89
C ILE A 410 7.47 -11.44 8.30
N GLN A 411 7.93 -10.20 8.17
CA GLN A 411 7.20 -9.12 7.52
C GLN A 411 8.16 -8.37 6.58
N PRO A 412 7.82 -8.17 5.28
CA PRO A 412 8.63 -7.41 4.34
C PRO A 412 8.50 -5.90 4.55
N GLU A 413 9.36 -5.14 3.87
CA GLU A 413 9.20 -3.68 3.75
C GLU A 413 7.92 -3.37 2.95
N PHE A 414 7.18 -2.35 3.36
CA PHE A 414 5.91 -1.93 2.77
C PHE A 414 6.10 -1.08 1.49
N TYR A 415 5.01 -0.80 0.77
CA TYR A 415 4.97 0.00 -0.46
C TYR A 415 5.83 -0.56 -1.60
N ALA A 416 5.88 -1.90 -1.69
CA ALA A 416 6.68 -2.61 -2.69
C ALA A 416 8.20 -2.29 -2.64
N ARG A 417 8.70 -1.72 -1.54
CA ARG A 417 10.09 -1.29 -1.36
C ARG A 417 11.04 -2.41 -1.00
N GLY A 418 10.52 -3.56 -0.63
CA GLY A 418 11.34 -4.69 -0.23
C GLY A 418 10.74 -6.04 -0.54
N VAL A 419 11.60 -7.01 -0.67
CA VAL A 419 11.26 -8.42 -0.86
C VAL A 419 11.91 -9.22 0.26
N THR A 420 11.16 -10.07 0.90
CA THR A 420 11.69 -11.12 1.75
C THR A 420 12.05 -12.34 0.92
N ASP A 421 13.27 -12.81 1.02
CA ASP A 421 13.75 -14.06 0.42
C ASP A 421 14.12 -15.04 1.54
N LEU A 422 13.29 -16.06 1.71
CA LEU A 422 13.45 -17.09 2.72
C LEU A 422 13.66 -18.44 2.06
N ASN A 423 14.77 -19.10 2.32
CA ASN A 423 15.03 -20.44 1.85
C ASN A 423 15.03 -21.43 3.01
N LEU A 424 14.04 -22.33 3.05
CA LEU A 424 13.92 -23.41 4.01
C LEU A 424 14.51 -24.70 3.43
N VAL A 425 15.31 -25.41 4.22
CA VAL A 425 15.88 -26.69 3.79
C VAL A 425 15.41 -27.80 4.73
N PHE A 426 14.72 -28.77 4.16
CA PHE A 426 14.14 -29.91 4.88
C PHE A 426 14.93 -31.16 4.63
N ASN A 427 14.98 -32.03 5.62
CA ASN A 427 15.42 -33.41 5.47
C ASN A 427 14.27 -34.20 4.79
N THR A 428 14.55 -34.92 3.71
CA THR A 428 13.50 -35.64 2.95
C THR A 428 12.99 -36.90 3.66
N ALA A 429 13.74 -37.45 4.63
CA ALA A 429 13.37 -38.72 5.28
C ALA A 429 12.32 -38.51 6.40
N ASP A 430 12.48 -37.47 7.22
CA ASP A 430 11.60 -37.13 8.35
C ASP A 430 10.81 -35.84 8.14
N LYS A 431 11.05 -35.14 7.05
CA LYS A 431 10.40 -33.87 6.67
C LYS A 431 10.67 -32.69 7.64
N ALA A 432 11.61 -32.87 8.54
CA ALA A 432 11.96 -31.84 9.51
C ALA A 432 12.75 -30.71 8.84
N LEU A 433 12.50 -29.46 9.25
CA LEU A 433 13.31 -28.31 8.88
C LEU A 433 14.72 -28.48 9.46
N SER A 434 15.73 -28.48 8.58
CA SER A 434 17.14 -28.66 8.96
C SER A 434 17.85 -27.32 9.17
N ARG A 435 17.57 -26.35 8.33
CA ARG A 435 18.13 -24.99 8.37
C ARG A 435 17.30 -24.06 7.50
N TYR A 436 17.52 -22.77 7.69
CA TYR A 436 16.98 -21.73 6.82
C TYR A 436 18.02 -20.65 6.54
N ASP A 437 17.84 -19.95 5.42
CA ASP A 437 18.56 -18.73 5.07
C ASP A 437 17.53 -17.64 4.80
N TYR A 438 17.77 -16.45 5.34
CA TYR A 438 16.90 -15.28 5.22
C TYR A 438 17.69 -14.10 4.69
N GLN A 439 17.08 -13.35 3.78
CA GLN A 439 17.63 -12.09 3.30
C GLN A 439 16.50 -11.14 2.96
N HIS A 440 16.71 -9.87 3.30
CA HIS A 440 15.91 -8.77 2.78
C HIS A 440 16.54 -8.18 1.52
N VAL A 441 15.72 -7.78 0.56
CA VAL A 441 16.17 -7.22 -0.71
C VAL A 441 15.42 -5.92 -0.96
N ASP A 442 16.14 -4.81 -0.94
CA ASP A 442 15.60 -3.49 -1.22
C ASP A 442 15.35 -3.35 -2.74
N THR A 443 14.12 -3.08 -3.12
CA THR A 443 13.71 -2.93 -4.52
C THR A 443 14.04 -1.55 -5.10
N ARG A 444 14.37 -0.58 -4.25
CA ARG A 444 14.74 0.78 -4.68
C ARG A 444 16.12 0.84 -5.31
N THR A 445 16.97 -0.12 -4.96
CA THR A 445 18.37 -0.17 -5.39
C THR A 445 18.72 -1.55 -5.93
N SER A 446 19.68 -1.65 -6.82
CA SER A 446 20.34 -2.90 -7.26
C SER A 446 19.49 -3.95 -7.99
N ILE A 447 18.26 -3.68 -8.38
CA ILE A 447 17.46 -4.62 -9.17
C ILE A 447 16.98 -3.92 -10.44
N GLU A 448 17.50 -4.36 -11.59
CA GLU A 448 16.97 -3.92 -12.88
C GLU A 448 15.52 -4.39 -13.05
N PRO A 449 14.63 -3.55 -13.57
CA PRO A 449 13.26 -3.93 -13.87
C PRO A 449 13.19 -5.12 -14.83
N ASP A 450 12.23 -6.01 -14.64
CA ASP A 450 11.86 -6.98 -15.68
C ASP A 450 11.18 -6.24 -16.83
N GLU A 451 11.84 -6.16 -17.96
CA GLU A 451 11.41 -5.36 -19.10
C GLU A 451 10.03 -5.77 -19.64
N GLU A 452 9.71 -7.07 -19.64
CA GLU A 452 8.40 -7.56 -20.08
C GLU A 452 7.30 -7.07 -19.15
N THR A 453 7.52 -7.17 -17.84
CA THR A 453 6.57 -6.70 -16.83
C THR A 453 6.46 -5.18 -16.83
N LYS A 454 7.58 -4.46 -16.97
CA LYS A 454 7.60 -3.00 -17.09
C LYS A 454 6.75 -2.54 -18.27
N LEU A 455 6.98 -3.07 -19.45
CA LEU A 455 6.21 -2.70 -20.66
C LEU A 455 4.71 -3.01 -20.48
N ALA A 456 4.36 -4.13 -19.86
CA ALA A 456 2.97 -4.47 -19.60
C ALA A 456 2.33 -3.50 -18.59
N ILE A 457 3.05 -3.07 -17.56
CA ILE A 457 2.61 -2.05 -16.60
C ILE A 457 2.47 -0.69 -17.31
N ASP A 458 3.42 -0.30 -18.15
CA ASP A 458 3.35 0.92 -18.93
C ASP A 458 2.12 0.94 -19.85
N GLU A 459 1.73 -0.21 -20.42
CA GLU A 459 0.49 -0.35 -21.18
C GLU A 459 -0.76 -0.16 -20.30
N VAL A 460 -0.77 -0.70 -19.08
CA VAL A 460 -1.85 -0.49 -18.10
C VAL A 460 -1.95 0.99 -17.74
N MET A 461 -0.83 1.63 -17.39
CA MET A 461 -0.76 3.05 -17.09
C MET A 461 -1.23 3.89 -18.28
N GLY A 462 -0.74 3.61 -19.49
CA GLY A 462 -1.14 4.31 -20.73
C GLY A 462 -2.62 4.14 -21.07
N ARG A 463 -3.25 3.06 -20.63
CA ARG A 463 -4.69 2.82 -20.83
C ARG A 463 -5.56 3.58 -19.84
N TYR A 464 -5.20 3.59 -18.56
CA TYR A 464 -6.04 4.13 -17.49
C TYR A 464 -5.66 5.54 -17.05
N ALA A 465 -4.38 5.87 -17.08
CA ALA A 465 -3.88 7.18 -16.64
C ALA A 465 -2.73 7.67 -17.54
N PRO A 466 -2.99 7.92 -18.83
CA PRO A 466 -1.94 8.33 -19.78
C PRO A 466 -1.27 9.67 -19.41
N ASP A 467 -1.94 10.47 -18.58
CA ASP A 467 -1.48 11.79 -18.14
C ASP A 467 -0.87 11.78 -16.73
N ALA A 468 -0.74 10.60 -16.09
CA ALA A 468 -0.31 10.50 -14.69
C ALA A 468 1.05 11.18 -14.45
N ASP A 469 1.99 10.99 -15.36
CA ASP A 469 3.35 11.55 -15.30
C ASP A 469 3.51 12.80 -16.18
N THR A 470 2.40 13.35 -16.69
CA THR A 470 2.44 14.58 -17.49
C THR A 470 2.63 15.78 -16.57
N GLU A 471 3.60 16.62 -16.93
CA GLU A 471 3.81 17.92 -16.28
C GLU A 471 2.58 18.81 -16.46
N ILE A 472 1.93 19.13 -15.36
CA ILE A 472 0.69 19.93 -15.37
C ILE A 472 0.96 21.36 -14.96
N ALA A 473 1.81 21.57 -13.96
CA ALA A 473 2.14 22.87 -13.44
C ALA A 473 3.55 22.87 -12.86
N ILE A 474 4.02 24.05 -12.48
CA ILE A 474 5.26 24.24 -11.70
C ILE A 474 4.89 24.87 -10.37
N SER A 475 5.36 24.27 -9.26
CA SER A 475 5.31 24.86 -7.92
C SER A 475 6.61 25.62 -7.66
N GLU A 476 6.52 26.81 -7.12
CA GLU A 476 7.72 27.62 -6.76
C GLU A 476 8.34 27.13 -5.47
N ASN A 477 7.51 26.66 -4.53
CA ASN A 477 7.94 26.27 -3.19
C ASN A 477 7.55 24.81 -2.89
N TYR A 478 8.19 24.26 -1.83
CA TYR A 478 7.69 23.03 -1.19
C TYR A 478 6.53 23.39 -0.27
N PRO A 479 5.27 23.14 -0.66
CA PRO A 479 4.15 23.63 0.11
C PRO A 479 4.02 22.87 1.44
N SER A 480 3.71 23.59 2.51
CA SER A 480 3.24 22.97 3.74
C SER A 480 1.86 22.30 3.52
N SER A 481 1.46 21.38 4.40
CA SER A 481 0.11 20.79 4.33
C SER A 481 -1.01 21.84 4.38
N PHE A 482 -0.75 22.97 5.08
CA PHE A 482 -1.66 24.11 5.13
C PHE A 482 -1.81 24.81 3.78
N GLU A 483 -0.70 25.01 3.06
CA GLU A 483 -0.68 25.60 1.72
C GLU A 483 -1.31 24.68 0.67
N VAL A 484 -1.09 23.36 0.77
CA VAL A 484 -1.82 22.39 -0.08
C VAL A 484 -3.33 22.47 0.17
N ALA A 485 -3.77 22.61 1.43
CA ALA A 485 -5.18 22.82 1.74
C ALA A 485 -5.70 24.16 1.16
N GLU A 486 -4.88 25.22 1.18
CA GLU A 486 -5.21 26.50 0.54
C GLU A 486 -5.39 26.33 -0.97
N ILE A 487 -4.44 25.69 -1.65
CA ILE A 487 -4.51 25.46 -3.11
C ILE A 487 -5.74 24.60 -3.44
N ALA A 488 -6.05 23.57 -2.64
CA ALA A 488 -7.25 22.75 -2.80
C ALA A 488 -8.55 23.55 -2.62
N ALA A 489 -8.59 24.49 -1.67
CA ALA A 489 -9.72 25.39 -1.48
C ALA A 489 -9.90 26.36 -2.66
N LEU A 490 -8.79 26.92 -3.18
CA LEU A 490 -8.80 27.77 -4.38
C LEU A 490 -9.23 27.01 -5.62
N ALA A 491 -8.73 25.77 -5.79
CA ALA A 491 -9.12 24.88 -6.87
C ALA A 491 -10.62 24.55 -6.82
N THR A 492 -11.13 24.27 -5.62
CA THR A 492 -12.55 24.02 -5.41
C THR A 492 -13.39 25.27 -5.73
N LYS A 493 -12.96 26.44 -5.28
CA LYS A 493 -13.63 27.71 -5.59
C LYS A 493 -13.61 28.02 -7.08
N HIS A 494 -12.51 27.70 -7.77
CA HIS A 494 -12.39 27.88 -9.23
C HIS A 494 -13.40 27.01 -9.99
N SER A 495 -13.62 25.77 -9.54
CA SER A 495 -14.41 24.75 -10.23
C SER A 495 -15.86 24.62 -9.73
N SER A 496 -16.25 25.35 -8.69
CA SER A 496 -17.57 25.24 -8.06
C SER A 496 -18.07 26.57 -7.52
N SER A 497 -19.34 26.60 -7.10
CA SER A 497 -20.02 27.80 -6.56
C SER A 497 -19.89 27.93 -5.04
N ILE A 498 -18.78 27.51 -4.43
CA ILE A 498 -18.57 27.67 -2.99
C ILE A 498 -18.26 29.12 -2.60
N ASN A 499 -18.69 29.49 -1.39
CA ASN A 499 -18.37 30.78 -0.79
C ASN A 499 -17.26 30.71 0.25
N ALA A 500 -17.09 29.52 0.84
CA ALA A 500 -16.10 29.23 1.86
C ALA A 500 -15.55 27.80 1.72
N ALA A 501 -14.43 27.54 2.34
CA ALA A 501 -13.90 26.19 2.51
C ALA A 501 -13.24 26.07 3.89
N LEU A 502 -13.41 24.93 4.55
CA LEU A 502 -12.71 24.55 5.77
C LEU A 502 -12.07 23.19 5.53
N LEU A 503 -10.76 23.15 5.38
CA LEU A 503 -10.03 21.93 5.03
C LEU A 503 -9.02 21.59 6.12
N ASN A 504 -9.02 20.33 6.56
CA ASN A 504 -8.08 19.84 7.55
C ASN A 504 -6.71 19.53 6.91
N PRO A 505 -5.62 20.25 7.27
CA PRO A 505 -4.29 19.99 6.72
C PRO A 505 -3.71 18.61 7.13
N GLU A 506 -4.20 18.01 8.21
CA GLU A 506 -3.74 16.68 8.65
C GLU A 506 -4.13 15.55 7.69
N LEU A 507 -5.09 15.81 6.79
CA LEU A 507 -5.49 14.87 5.74
C LEU A 507 -4.58 14.93 4.51
N ILE A 508 -3.58 15.81 4.48
CA ILE A 508 -2.58 15.89 3.41
C ILE A 508 -1.48 14.85 3.70
N GLN A 509 -1.48 13.80 2.93
CA GLN A 509 -0.57 12.66 3.12
C GLN A 509 0.84 12.96 2.63
N LYS A 510 0.95 13.46 1.41
CA LYS A 510 2.21 13.80 0.76
C LYS A 510 2.11 15.18 0.13
N ARG A 511 3.22 15.89 0.09
CA ARG A 511 3.34 17.19 -0.58
C ARG A 511 4.22 16.99 -1.81
N TRP A 512 3.94 17.75 -2.86
CA TRP A 512 4.81 17.77 -4.03
C TRP A 512 6.06 18.61 -3.80
N THR A 513 7.09 18.31 -4.54
CA THR A 513 8.36 19.05 -4.50
C THR A 513 8.26 20.34 -5.31
N PRO A 514 9.10 21.37 -5.04
CA PRO A 514 9.25 22.49 -5.95
C PRO A 514 9.67 21.99 -7.34
N GLY A 515 9.21 22.68 -8.38
CA GLY A 515 9.41 22.28 -9.77
C GLY A 515 8.15 21.69 -10.39
N THR A 516 8.33 20.72 -11.23
CA THR A 516 7.22 20.10 -11.96
C THR A 516 6.27 19.35 -11.04
N VAL A 517 4.98 19.55 -11.23
CA VAL A 517 3.92 18.85 -10.53
C VAL A 517 3.08 18.08 -11.55
N THR A 518 2.87 16.81 -11.28
CA THR A 518 2.12 15.89 -12.13
C THR A 518 0.75 15.57 -11.55
N GLN A 519 -0.10 14.90 -12.33
CA GLN A 519 -1.39 14.39 -11.84
C GLN A 519 -1.21 13.37 -10.72
N GLU A 520 -0.14 12.56 -10.81
CA GLU A 520 0.24 11.58 -9.79
C GLU A 520 0.58 12.25 -8.45
N ASP A 521 1.28 13.41 -8.48
CA ASP A 521 1.61 14.16 -7.27
C ASP A 521 0.34 14.67 -6.56
N PHE A 522 -0.64 15.14 -7.32
CA PHE A 522 -1.93 15.55 -6.75
C PHE A 522 -2.68 14.40 -6.11
N HIS A 523 -2.65 13.22 -6.74
CA HIS A 523 -3.26 12.03 -6.18
C HIS A 523 -2.60 11.62 -4.86
N LYS A 524 -1.27 11.58 -4.84
CA LYS A 524 -0.48 11.22 -3.65
C LYS A 524 -0.58 12.25 -2.52
N ALA A 525 -1.00 13.50 -2.82
CA ALA A 525 -1.10 14.55 -1.82
C ALA A 525 -2.21 14.31 -0.77
N PHE A 526 -3.22 13.48 -1.06
CA PHE A 526 -4.35 13.34 -0.17
C PHE A 526 -4.34 12.04 0.63
N TYR A 527 -4.66 12.15 1.91
CA TYR A 527 -4.80 11.01 2.79
C TYR A 527 -6.03 10.17 2.42
N VAL A 528 -5.88 8.85 2.47
CA VAL A 528 -7.01 7.93 2.33
C VAL A 528 -7.82 7.97 3.62
N GLU A 529 -8.89 8.75 3.62
CA GLU A 529 -9.74 8.90 4.79
C GLU A 529 -10.75 7.76 4.90
N ARG A 530 -10.62 6.95 5.96
CA ARG A 530 -11.56 5.87 6.28
C ARG A 530 -12.55 6.25 7.38
N GLN A 531 -12.09 7.03 8.35
CA GLN A 531 -12.85 7.43 9.52
C GLN A 531 -13.38 8.86 9.35
N PRO A 532 -14.54 9.19 9.86
CA PRO A 532 -15.59 8.35 10.46
C PRO A 532 -16.61 7.82 9.44
N SER A 533 -16.45 8.12 8.16
CA SER A 533 -17.40 7.70 7.12
C SER A 533 -17.19 6.27 6.66
N ASN A 534 -16.10 5.65 7.07
CA ASN A 534 -15.71 4.29 6.69
C ASN A 534 -15.84 4.02 5.18
N THR A 535 -15.68 5.04 4.37
CA THR A 535 -15.71 4.90 2.92
C THR A 535 -14.28 4.86 2.45
N PRO A 536 -13.84 3.76 1.87
CA PRO A 536 -12.46 3.65 1.45
C PRO A 536 -12.14 4.69 0.38
N GLY A 537 -10.98 5.19 0.49
CA GLY A 537 -10.16 5.47 -0.60
C GLY A 537 -10.19 6.84 -1.21
N PHE A 538 -11.08 7.77 -0.88
CA PHE A 538 -11.13 9.00 -1.67
C PHE A 538 -11.34 10.25 -0.84
N ASN A 539 -10.43 11.19 -0.94
CA ASN A 539 -10.59 12.54 -0.42
C ASN A 539 -11.45 13.37 -1.37
N SER A 540 -12.73 13.02 -1.42
CA SER A 540 -13.73 13.84 -2.14
C SER A 540 -14.02 15.10 -1.35
N LEU A 541 -14.18 16.20 -2.07
CA LEU A 541 -14.71 17.44 -1.53
C LEU A 541 -16.22 17.49 -1.69
N TYR A 542 -16.87 17.94 -0.64
CA TYR A 542 -18.33 18.06 -0.55
C TYR A 542 -18.72 19.51 -0.31
N GLN A 543 -19.83 19.92 -0.89
CA GLN A 543 -20.48 21.15 -0.55
C GLN A 543 -21.53 20.90 0.51
N VAL A 544 -21.54 21.74 1.55
CA VAL A 544 -22.63 21.84 2.52
C VAL A 544 -23.16 23.28 2.52
N THR A 545 -24.46 23.47 2.78
CA THR A 545 -25.03 24.81 2.93
C THR A 545 -25.29 25.06 4.40
N VAL A 546 -24.73 26.14 4.93
CA VAL A 546 -24.88 26.55 6.33
C VAL A 546 -25.21 28.00 6.48
N THR A 547 -25.80 28.39 7.62
CA THR A 547 -25.99 29.82 7.96
C THR A 547 -24.66 30.47 8.32
N GLY A 548 -24.56 31.80 8.25
CA GLY A 548 -23.35 32.49 8.69
C GLY A 548 -23.07 32.33 10.19
N THR A 549 -24.08 32.04 11.02
CA THR A 549 -23.91 31.68 12.41
C THR A 549 -23.20 30.34 12.54
N ASP A 550 -23.67 29.33 11.78
CA ASP A 550 -23.05 27.99 11.77
C ASP A 550 -21.65 28.03 11.18
N LEU A 551 -21.40 28.77 10.11
CA LEU A 551 -20.08 28.96 9.54
C LEU A 551 -19.08 29.53 10.56
N ASN A 552 -19.49 30.57 11.32
CA ASN A 552 -18.65 31.12 12.38
C ASN A 552 -18.38 30.08 13.50
N THR A 553 -19.36 29.25 13.83
CA THR A 553 -19.21 28.15 14.81
C THR A 553 -18.22 27.10 14.31
N MET A 554 -18.34 26.68 13.05
CA MET A 554 -17.41 25.74 12.41
C MET A 554 -15.97 26.26 12.44
N ILE A 555 -15.77 27.51 12.03
CA ILE A 555 -14.45 28.15 12.05
C ILE A 555 -13.87 28.19 13.47
N ALA A 556 -14.69 28.54 14.46
CA ALA A 556 -14.24 28.62 15.85
C ALA A 556 -13.92 27.26 16.46
N SER A 557 -14.58 26.19 16.02
CA SER A 557 -14.36 24.83 16.51
C SER A 557 -13.12 24.15 15.94
N GLN A 558 -12.61 24.63 14.79
CA GLN A 558 -11.46 24.05 14.08
C GLN A 558 -10.40 25.15 13.82
N PRO A 559 -9.67 25.61 14.86
CA PRO A 559 -8.72 26.72 14.73
C PRO A 559 -7.50 26.38 13.88
N ASP A 560 -7.16 25.10 13.74
CA ASP A 560 -5.97 24.62 13.04
C ASP A 560 -6.26 24.24 11.58
N TRP A 561 -7.52 24.36 11.14
CA TRP A 561 -7.87 24.08 9.75
C TRP A 561 -7.64 25.29 8.86
N PHE A 562 -7.34 25.04 7.59
CA PHE A 562 -7.35 26.10 6.58
C PHE A 562 -8.76 26.63 6.36
N VAL A 563 -8.92 27.96 6.33
CA VAL A 563 -10.21 28.63 6.18
C VAL A 563 -10.17 29.64 5.03
N LEU A 564 -10.85 29.31 3.93
CA LEU A 564 -11.23 30.27 2.90
C LEU A 564 -12.62 30.80 3.23
N LYS A 565 -12.80 32.11 3.33
CA LYS A 565 -14.11 32.71 3.69
C LYS A 565 -14.25 34.12 3.09
N PRO A 566 -15.48 34.66 2.98
CA PRO A 566 -15.70 36.07 2.74
C PRO A 566 -15.11 36.94 3.87
N GLU A 567 -14.71 38.17 3.55
CA GLU A 567 -14.22 39.13 4.55
C GLU A 567 -15.25 39.40 5.67
N ASP A 568 -16.54 39.46 5.30
CA ASP A 568 -17.64 39.74 6.23
C ASP A 568 -18.72 38.65 6.14
N ILE A 569 -18.86 37.87 7.21
CA ILE A 569 -19.84 36.78 7.33
C ILE A 569 -21.14 37.33 7.93
N GLN A 570 -22.19 37.40 7.14
CA GLN A 570 -23.53 37.81 7.56
C GLN A 570 -24.26 36.62 8.24
N VAL A 571 -24.62 36.75 9.51
CA VAL A 571 -25.11 35.64 10.36
C VAL A 571 -26.37 34.93 9.81
N THR A 572 -27.22 35.64 9.06
CA THR A 572 -28.46 35.10 8.50
C THR A 572 -28.36 34.65 7.03
N THR A 573 -27.22 34.89 6.41
CA THR A 573 -26.98 34.51 5.01
C THR A 573 -26.56 33.06 4.94
N ASN A 574 -26.98 32.32 3.94
CA ASN A 574 -26.52 30.97 3.66
C ASN A 574 -25.23 30.99 2.85
N TYR A 575 -24.31 30.13 3.23
CA TYR A 575 -23.00 29.94 2.57
C TYR A 575 -22.86 28.50 2.09
N ASN A 576 -22.36 28.33 0.89
CA ASN A 576 -21.90 27.06 0.36
C ASN A 576 -20.44 26.83 0.79
N VAL A 577 -20.21 25.83 1.61
CA VAL A 577 -18.92 25.53 2.24
C VAL A 577 -18.38 24.24 1.69
N ALA A 578 -17.12 24.23 1.27
CA ALA A 578 -16.43 23.00 0.92
C ALA A 578 -15.78 22.39 2.17
N LEU A 579 -15.96 21.08 2.30
CA LEU A 579 -15.38 20.22 3.33
C LEU A 579 -14.86 18.93 2.69
N PHE A 580 -13.87 18.30 3.29
CA PHE A 580 -13.61 16.89 2.98
C PHE A 580 -14.80 16.00 3.37
N LYS A 581 -14.90 14.83 2.77
CA LYS A 581 -16.02 13.91 2.88
C LYS A 581 -16.37 13.55 4.33
N GLY A 582 -15.39 13.23 5.16
CA GLY A 582 -15.61 12.85 6.56
C GLY A 582 -16.39 13.90 7.35
N PRO A 583 -15.86 15.13 7.48
CA PRO A 583 -16.57 16.23 8.13
C PRO A 583 -17.90 16.59 7.50
N ALA A 584 -18.05 16.45 6.18
CA ALA A 584 -19.29 16.77 5.49
C ALA A 584 -20.42 15.78 5.79
N LEU A 585 -20.10 14.50 5.92
CA LEU A 585 -21.08 13.44 6.15
C LEU A 585 -21.32 13.14 7.64
N ASN A 586 -20.38 13.50 8.51
CA ASN A 586 -20.44 13.24 9.95
C ASN A 586 -20.17 14.53 10.76
N PRO A 587 -21.01 15.56 10.59
CA PRO A 587 -20.77 16.88 11.20
C PRO A 587 -20.65 16.84 12.72
N ASP A 588 -21.38 15.97 13.39
CA ASP A 588 -21.43 15.87 14.86
C ASP A 588 -20.08 15.47 15.49
N LEU A 589 -19.21 14.80 14.73
CA LEU A 589 -17.86 14.44 15.19
C LEU A 589 -16.88 15.62 15.13
N PHE A 590 -17.13 16.58 14.28
CA PHE A 590 -16.24 17.72 14.03
C PHE A 590 -16.80 19.05 14.53
N PHE A 591 -18.12 19.25 14.44
CA PHE A 591 -18.77 20.54 14.69
C PHE A 591 -19.95 20.38 15.63
N SER A 592 -19.82 20.81 16.85
CA SER A 592 -20.93 20.78 17.83
C SER A 592 -22.04 21.77 17.44
N SER A 593 -23.28 21.29 17.36
CA SER A 593 -24.49 22.11 17.19
C SER A 593 -24.58 22.88 15.85
N VAL A 594 -24.01 22.33 14.79
CA VAL A 594 -24.12 22.86 13.42
C VAL A 594 -25.07 22.00 12.60
N THR A 595 -25.93 22.66 11.81
CA THR A 595 -26.84 21.94 10.91
C THR A 595 -26.42 22.15 9.46
N PHE A 596 -26.16 21.05 8.76
CA PHE A 596 -25.86 21.06 7.32
C PHE A 596 -27.12 20.89 6.50
N ASN A 597 -27.26 21.72 5.47
CA ASN A 597 -28.28 21.60 4.45
C ASN A 597 -27.59 21.35 3.11
N ASP A 598 -28.31 20.70 2.18
CA ASP A 598 -27.86 20.45 0.80
C ASP A 598 -26.44 19.87 0.73
N VAL A 599 -26.23 18.75 1.45
CA VAL A 599 -24.93 18.02 1.44
C VAL A 599 -24.79 17.29 0.11
N LYS A 600 -23.76 17.61 -0.68
CA LYS A 600 -23.52 16.98 -1.98
C LYS A 600 -22.06 16.91 -2.33
N PRO A 601 -21.63 15.88 -3.06
CA PRO A 601 -20.25 15.80 -3.54
C PRO A 601 -19.96 16.89 -4.58
N ILE A 602 -18.75 17.44 -4.55
CA ILE A 602 -18.22 18.33 -5.60
C ILE A 602 -17.41 17.49 -6.58
N ALA A 603 -16.22 17.04 -6.17
CA ALA A 603 -15.33 16.18 -6.94
C ALA A 603 -14.19 15.64 -6.05
N GLU A 604 -13.34 14.79 -6.61
CA GLU A 604 -12.10 14.37 -5.95
C GLU A 604 -11.11 15.54 -5.91
N ALA A 605 -10.39 15.65 -4.80
CA ALA A 605 -9.47 16.77 -4.57
C ALA A 605 -8.32 16.79 -5.60
N TRP A 606 -7.72 15.64 -5.91
CA TRP A 606 -6.67 15.54 -6.91
C TRP A 606 -7.12 16.04 -8.29
N TRP A 607 -8.35 15.74 -8.69
CA TRP A 607 -8.89 16.17 -9.97
C TRP A 607 -9.13 17.69 -10.00
N LEU A 608 -9.65 18.28 -8.91
CA LEU A 608 -9.82 19.73 -8.79
C LEU A 608 -8.47 20.46 -8.88
N LEU A 609 -7.46 19.90 -8.24
CA LEU A 609 -6.08 20.42 -8.31
C LEU A 609 -5.52 20.33 -9.72
N ASP A 610 -5.71 19.21 -10.42
CA ASP A 610 -5.31 19.04 -11.82
C ASP A 610 -5.92 20.16 -12.70
N GLN A 611 -7.22 20.38 -12.58
CA GLN A 611 -7.91 21.43 -13.37
C GLN A 611 -7.40 22.83 -13.03
N TYR A 612 -7.20 23.11 -11.75
CA TYR A 612 -6.69 24.41 -11.30
C TYR A 612 -5.23 24.64 -11.72
N ALA A 613 -4.40 23.63 -11.62
CA ALA A 613 -3.01 23.66 -12.03
C ALA A 613 -2.88 23.96 -13.53
N ARG A 614 -3.64 23.30 -14.36
CA ARG A 614 -3.71 23.57 -15.82
C ARG A 614 -4.14 25.02 -16.07
N PHE A 615 -5.13 25.52 -15.35
CA PHE A 615 -5.54 26.92 -15.44
C PHE A 615 -4.40 27.88 -15.06
N ARG A 616 -3.70 27.64 -13.93
CA ARG A 616 -2.56 28.46 -13.52
C ARG A 616 -1.47 28.50 -14.58
N THR A 617 -1.15 27.35 -15.16
CA THR A 617 -0.16 27.23 -16.24
C THR A 617 -0.56 28.02 -17.49
N THR A 618 -1.85 28.03 -17.88
CA THR A 618 -2.32 28.86 -18.99
C THR A 618 -2.21 30.37 -18.72
N GLN A 619 -2.16 30.77 -17.45
CA GLN A 619 -1.91 32.15 -17.03
C GLN A 619 -0.43 32.48 -16.87
N CYS A 620 0.47 31.53 -17.18
CA CYS A 620 1.91 31.65 -16.96
C CYS A 620 2.28 31.91 -15.48
N LEU A 621 1.57 31.28 -14.55
CA LEU A 621 1.76 31.42 -13.12
C LEU A 621 2.16 30.10 -12.49
N HIS A 622 3.01 30.16 -11.47
CA HIS A 622 3.26 28.99 -10.61
C HIS A 622 1.96 28.52 -9.94
N LEU A 623 1.92 27.27 -9.57
CA LEU A 623 0.73 26.64 -8.94
C LEU A 623 0.38 27.33 -7.60
N ASP A 624 1.40 27.61 -6.81
CA ASP A 624 1.35 28.03 -5.42
C ASP A 624 1.54 29.54 -5.19
N THR A 625 2.06 30.25 -6.18
CA THR A 625 2.30 31.71 -6.09
C THR A 625 1.81 32.45 -7.33
N ASP A 626 1.66 33.79 -7.22
CA ASP A 626 1.37 34.64 -8.38
C ASP A 626 2.62 35.07 -9.15
N THR A 627 3.74 34.39 -8.90
CA THR A 627 4.99 34.57 -9.63
C THR A 627 4.86 34.03 -11.05
N GLN A 628 5.37 34.75 -12.03
CA GLN A 628 5.36 34.28 -13.42
C GLN A 628 6.33 33.13 -13.61
N LEU A 629 5.93 32.12 -14.38
CA LEU A 629 6.78 31.00 -14.75
C LEU A 629 8.01 31.48 -15.52
N ASN A 630 9.16 30.96 -15.16
CA ASN A 630 10.44 31.26 -15.85
C ASN A 630 10.40 30.85 -17.33
N ALA A 631 9.62 29.83 -17.68
CA ALA A 631 9.39 29.44 -19.09
C ALA A 631 8.74 30.55 -19.93
N CYS A 632 8.10 31.54 -19.30
CA CYS A 632 7.58 32.74 -19.96
C CYS A 632 8.54 33.94 -19.88
N GLN A 633 9.70 33.78 -19.24
CA GLN A 633 10.80 34.73 -19.12
C GLN A 633 12.06 34.11 -19.74
N ASP A 634 12.92 34.90 -20.33
CA ASP A 634 14.06 34.49 -21.15
C ASP A 634 15.07 33.50 -20.50
N VAL A 635 15.70 32.70 -21.35
CA VAL A 635 16.66 31.59 -21.13
C VAL A 635 18.00 32.01 -20.46
N ALA A 636 18.08 33.15 -19.81
CA ALA A 636 19.34 33.84 -19.44
C ALA A 636 20.23 33.12 -18.40
N ASN A 637 19.77 32.03 -17.74
CA ASN A 637 20.48 31.45 -16.59
C ASN A 637 21.01 30.02 -16.79
N ILE A 638 21.08 29.51 -18.02
CA ILE A 638 21.64 28.17 -18.31
C ILE A 638 23.01 28.34 -18.97
N THR A 639 24.01 27.65 -18.41
CA THR A 639 25.36 27.63 -18.96
C THR A 639 25.76 26.20 -19.30
N THR A 640 26.35 26.00 -20.49
CA THR A 640 26.78 24.68 -20.97
C THR A 640 28.24 24.68 -21.39
N TRP A 641 28.93 23.55 -21.17
CA TRP A 641 30.29 23.25 -21.60
C TRP A 641 30.30 21.87 -22.26
N ASN A 642 30.82 21.75 -23.48
CA ASN A 642 30.90 20.46 -24.19
C ASN A 642 32.33 19.94 -24.40
N PHE A 643 33.36 20.66 -23.92
CA PHE A 643 34.77 20.30 -23.99
C PHE A 643 35.31 19.94 -25.37
N ASP A 644 34.65 20.43 -26.44
CA ASP A 644 35.03 20.18 -27.85
C ASP A 644 36.19 21.03 -28.32
N ASP A 645 36.49 22.15 -27.67
CA ASP A 645 37.61 23.05 -28.03
C ASP A 645 38.79 22.85 -27.08
N PRO A 646 39.80 22.07 -27.46
CA PRO A 646 40.96 21.81 -26.61
C PRO A 646 41.83 23.07 -26.40
N THR A 647 41.62 24.17 -27.14
CA THR A 647 42.35 25.41 -27.00
C THR A 647 41.80 26.30 -25.89
N ASN A 648 40.49 26.21 -25.65
CA ASN A 648 39.76 26.97 -24.62
C ASN A 648 38.73 26.09 -23.91
N PRO A 649 39.20 25.01 -23.28
CA PRO A 649 38.31 23.93 -22.86
C PRO A 649 37.30 24.31 -21.77
N LEU A 650 37.61 25.30 -20.93
CA LEU A 650 36.71 25.76 -19.85
C LEU A 650 35.83 26.94 -20.26
N THR A 651 35.90 27.35 -21.55
CA THR A 651 35.01 28.40 -22.06
C THR A 651 33.60 27.82 -22.26
N PRO A 652 32.55 28.43 -21.73
CA PRO A 652 31.20 27.93 -21.95
C PRO A 652 30.77 28.07 -23.42
N ASP A 653 30.06 27.07 -23.96
CA ASP A 653 29.42 27.16 -25.27
C ASP A 653 28.23 28.14 -25.22
N SER A 654 27.57 28.21 -24.10
CA SER A 654 26.46 29.15 -23.85
C SER A 654 26.37 29.53 -22.37
N GLY A 655 25.76 30.65 -22.11
CA GLY A 655 25.44 31.13 -20.76
C GLY A 655 26.52 31.94 -20.05
N PRO A 656 26.18 32.47 -18.85
CA PRO A 656 26.98 33.49 -18.21
C PRO A 656 27.91 33.00 -17.08
N SER A 657 27.77 31.75 -16.60
CA SER A 657 28.60 31.22 -15.50
C SER A 657 29.98 30.81 -16.03
N VAL A 658 30.97 30.74 -15.14
CA VAL A 658 32.38 30.52 -15.51
C VAL A 658 32.89 29.25 -14.84
N LEU A 659 33.55 28.39 -15.63
CA LEU A 659 34.27 27.21 -15.14
C LEU A 659 35.77 27.55 -15.05
N SER A 660 36.42 27.18 -13.97
CA SER A 660 37.85 27.37 -13.75
C SER A 660 38.47 26.25 -12.95
N TYR A 661 39.79 26.13 -13.02
CA TYR A 661 40.50 25.26 -12.08
C TYR A 661 40.46 25.88 -10.67
N PHE A 662 40.31 25.03 -9.68
CA PHE A 662 40.37 25.37 -8.26
C PHE A 662 41.66 24.81 -7.69
N ASP A 663 42.57 25.67 -7.31
CA ASP A 663 43.87 25.38 -6.67
C ASP A 663 44.28 26.61 -5.84
N PRO A 664 43.63 26.81 -4.67
CA PRO A 664 43.87 27.98 -3.85
C PRO A 664 45.27 27.99 -3.21
N GLU A 665 45.91 26.85 -3.03
CA GLU A 665 47.25 26.70 -2.48
C GLU A 665 48.35 26.90 -3.54
N ASN A 666 47.93 26.85 -4.82
CA ASN A 666 48.82 27.00 -5.99
C ASN A 666 49.98 25.98 -5.92
N ASP A 667 49.68 24.75 -5.55
CA ASP A 667 50.63 23.67 -5.33
C ASP A 667 50.69 22.66 -6.49
N GLY A 668 49.87 22.86 -7.55
CA GLY A 668 50.19 22.30 -8.83
C GLY A 668 49.09 21.59 -9.61
N TRP A 669 47.78 21.69 -9.24
CA TRP A 669 46.75 21.12 -10.07
C TRP A 669 46.17 22.16 -11.06
N GLY A 670 46.14 21.79 -12.37
CA GLY A 670 45.72 22.71 -13.37
C GLY A 670 45.64 22.12 -14.80
N PRO A 671 45.86 22.93 -15.83
CA PRO A 671 45.79 22.46 -17.20
C PRO A 671 46.69 21.28 -17.56
N GLU A 672 47.80 21.09 -16.85
CA GLU A 672 48.74 19.98 -17.06
C GLU A 672 48.25 18.63 -16.49
N ASP A 673 47.26 18.66 -15.54
CA ASP A 673 46.69 17.47 -14.93
C ASP A 673 45.41 17.01 -15.60
N THR A 674 44.92 17.77 -16.56
CA THR A 674 43.78 17.46 -17.39
C THR A 674 44.20 17.28 -18.85
N ARG A 675 43.49 16.39 -19.57
CA ARG A 675 43.68 16.18 -21.01
C ARG A 675 42.37 16.43 -21.72
N TYR A 676 42.47 17.11 -22.87
CA TYR A 676 41.30 17.37 -23.72
C TYR A 676 41.54 16.66 -25.05
N GLU A 677 40.97 15.47 -25.18
CA GLU A 677 41.16 14.56 -26.31
C GLU A 677 39.82 13.97 -26.71
N THR A 678 39.75 13.28 -27.83
CA THR A 678 38.52 12.56 -28.19
C THR A 678 38.43 11.22 -27.45
N THR A 679 37.22 10.68 -27.31
CA THR A 679 36.97 9.32 -26.78
C THR A 679 37.84 8.28 -27.49
N THR A 680 38.00 8.41 -28.81
CA THR A 680 38.85 7.54 -29.63
C THR A 680 40.33 7.68 -29.26
N ASP A 681 40.84 8.87 -29.05
CA ASP A 681 42.26 9.10 -28.70
C ASP A 681 42.57 8.60 -27.27
N LEU A 682 41.61 8.69 -26.37
CA LEU A 682 41.68 8.18 -25.01
C LEU A 682 41.49 6.66 -24.93
N ASN A 683 41.06 6.03 -26.02
CA ASN A 683 40.72 4.60 -26.09
C ASN A 683 39.68 4.17 -25.02
N ILE A 684 38.66 5.01 -24.84
CA ILE A 684 37.48 4.76 -24.05
C ILE A 684 36.27 4.58 -24.99
N GLY A 685 35.17 4.03 -24.47
CA GLY A 685 33.95 3.86 -25.28
C GLY A 685 33.45 5.20 -25.86
N ASP A 686 32.98 5.22 -27.09
CA ASP A 686 32.34 6.39 -27.70
C ASP A 686 30.93 6.60 -27.05
N LEU A 687 30.42 7.82 -27.17
CA LEU A 687 29.05 8.12 -26.81
C LEU A 687 28.07 7.46 -27.81
N THR A 688 26.79 7.48 -27.52
CA THR A 688 25.75 6.79 -28.30
C THR A 688 25.72 7.25 -29.76
N ASP A 689 26.04 8.50 -30.03
CA ASP A 689 26.03 9.13 -31.37
C ASP A 689 27.42 9.28 -31.97
N GLY A 690 28.50 8.78 -31.31
CA GLY A 690 29.85 8.68 -31.85
C GLY A 690 30.94 9.31 -30.97
N PRO A 691 32.17 9.44 -31.51
CA PRO A 691 33.29 10.08 -30.83
C PRO A 691 33.00 11.53 -30.45
N SER A 692 33.45 11.95 -29.27
CA SER A 692 33.26 13.31 -28.77
C SER A 692 34.51 13.82 -28.07
N GLY A 693 34.62 15.14 -27.93
CA GLY A 693 35.60 15.79 -27.07
C GLY A 693 35.35 15.51 -25.60
N VAL A 694 36.38 15.29 -24.84
CA VAL A 694 36.31 14.87 -23.46
C VAL A 694 37.42 15.56 -22.65
N MET A 695 37.06 16.03 -21.45
CA MET A 695 38.03 16.36 -20.44
C MET A 695 38.32 15.12 -19.59
N ALA A 696 39.55 14.61 -19.64
CA ALA A 696 40.05 13.58 -18.74
C ALA A 696 40.81 14.24 -17.58
N PHE A 697 40.38 14.01 -16.34
CA PHE A 697 41.02 14.52 -15.15
C PHE A 697 41.60 13.41 -14.28
N THR A 698 42.67 13.72 -13.55
CA THR A 698 43.36 12.80 -12.67
C THR A 698 42.84 12.92 -11.24
N ARG A 699 43.21 11.97 -10.38
CA ARG A 699 43.05 12.11 -8.94
C ARG A 699 43.89 13.30 -8.45
N HIS A 700 43.33 14.11 -7.57
CA HIS A 700 43.94 15.32 -7.05
C HIS A 700 43.78 15.45 -5.54
N SER A 701 44.32 16.50 -4.95
CA SER A 701 44.21 16.84 -3.53
C SER A 701 42.78 17.29 -3.16
N PRO A 702 42.36 17.16 -1.91
CA PRO A 702 41.08 17.73 -1.43
C PRO A 702 40.93 19.24 -1.63
N THR A 703 42.00 19.96 -1.80
CA THR A 703 42.02 21.42 -2.06
C THR A 703 42.10 21.77 -3.53
N GLU A 704 41.91 20.84 -4.43
CA GLU A 704 41.98 20.96 -5.88
C GLU A 704 40.70 20.47 -6.54
N GLY A 705 40.37 20.95 -7.73
CA GLY A 705 39.21 20.52 -8.47
C GLY A 705 38.75 21.53 -9.53
N LEU A 706 37.48 21.45 -9.93
CA LEU A 706 36.84 22.40 -10.81
C LEU A 706 35.87 23.28 -10.04
N LEU A 707 35.90 24.59 -10.35
CA LEU A 707 35.05 25.60 -9.74
C LEU A 707 34.10 26.19 -10.78
N ILE A 708 32.80 26.06 -10.55
CA ILE A 708 31.81 26.89 -11.25
C ILE A 708 31.57 28.15 -10.42
N THR A 709 31.87 29.34 -11.04
CA THR A 709 31.45 30.62 -10.52
C THR A 709 30.10 31.00 -11.11
N LEU A 710 29.08 31.11 -10.28
CA LEU A 710 27.72 31.34 -10.68
C LEU A 710 27.47 32.81 -11.06
N ASN A 711 26.73 33.01 -12.16
CA ASN A 711 26.17 34.29 -12.51
C ASN A 711 24.63 34.23 -12.46
N THR A 712 24.11 33.84 -11.30
CA THR A 712 22.70 33.65 -11.03
C THR A 712 22.27 34.56 -9.88
N ALA A 713 21.10 35.15 -9.99
CA ALA A 713 20.49 35.88 -8.89
C ALA A 713 20.05 34.88 -7.79
N ALA A 714 20.07 35.33 -6.54
CA ALA A 714 19.52 34.53 -5.43
C ALA A 714 18.07 34.14 -5.70
N ASN A 715 17.73 32.88 -5.40
CA ASN A 715 16.41 32.30 -5.66
C ASN A 715 15.99 31.31 -4.56
N GLY A 716 14.77 30.79 -4.66
CA GLY A 716 14.22 29.82 -3.70
C GLY A 716 14.11 30.36 -2.28
N ASP A 717 14.12 29.45 -1.30
CA ASP A 717 13.83 29.73 0.11
C ASP A 717 14.88 30.57 0.81
N PHE A 718 16.16 30.54 0.39
CA PHE A 718 17.26 31.34 0.98
C PHE A 718 17.62 32.58 0.16
N LYS A 719 16.73 33.01 -0.75
CA LYS A 719 16.96 34.20 -1.58
C LYS A 719 17.18 35.51 -0.79
N ASP A 720 16.50 35.62 0.36
CA ASP A 720 16.65 36.81 1.23
C ASP A 720 18.02 36.85 1.95
N ASP A 721 18.68 35.68 2.04
CA ASP A 721 20.05 35.53 2.51
C ASP A 721 21.10 35.77 1.40
N GLY A 722 20.65 35.97 0.17
CA GLY A 722 21.50 36.19 -1.01
C GLY A 722 21.97 34.87 -1.67
N LEU A 723 21.39 33.72 -1.33
CA LEU A 723 21.80 32.39 -1.79
C LEU A 723 20.96 31.91 -2.95
N VAL A 724 21.53 30.98 -3.74
CA VAL A 724 20.84 30.21 -4.81
C VAL A 724 20.39 28.87 -4.24
N SER A 725 19.11 28.72 -3.98
CA SER A 725 18.54 27.51 -3.38
C SER A 725 18.05 26.51 -4.42
N ASP A 726 17.55 27.01 -5.54
CA ASP A 726 17.00 26.19 -6.63
C ASP A 726 17.99 26.21 -7.79
N TYR A 727 18.56 25.05 -8.11
CA TYR A 727 19.51 24.93 -9.22
C TYR A 727 19.56 23.50 -9.75
N THR A 728 20.15 23.35 -10.94
CA THR A 728 20.35 22.06 -11.57
C THR A 728 21.76 21.93 -12.10
N ILE A 729 22.37 20.78 -11.89
CA ILE A 729 23.63 20.37 -12.49
C ILE A 729 23.42 19.13 -13.32
N VAL A 730 23.83 19.15 -14.59
CA VAL A 730 23.81 17.98 -15.47
C VAL A 730 25.21 17.71 -15.98
N MET A 731 25.64 16.46 -15.97
CA MET A 731 26.95 16.08 -16.49
C MET A 731 26.89 14.77 -17.26
N ASP A 732 27.63 14.69 -18.38
CA ASP A 732 27.89 13.46 -19.09
C ASP A 732 29.24 12.93 -18.63
N ILE A 733 29.22 11.87 -17.82
CA ILE A 733 30.40 11.34 -17.12
C ILE A 733 30.62 9.87 -17.44
N ASN A 734 31.89 9.49 -17.50
CA ASN A 734 32.33 8.11 -17.52
C ASN A 734 33.42 7.92 -16.46
N TRP A 735 33.18 7.02 -15.55
CA TRP A 735 34.17 6.64 -14.52
C TRP A 735 35.07 5.51 -15.04
N PRO A 736 36.40 5.61 -14.92
CA PRO A 736 37.30 4.52 -15.29
C PRO A 736 37.04 3.24 -14.50
N LEU A 737 37.20 2.09 -15.13
CA LEU A 737 36.99 0.77 -14.52
C LEU A 737 37.78 0.54 -13.22
N GLU A 738 38.95 1.17 -13.08
CA GLU A 738 39.74 1.10 -11.83
C GLU A 738 39.13 1.85 -10.65
N THR A 739 38.07 2.61 -10.88
CA THR A 739 37.31 3.32 -9.83
C THR A 739 36.11 2.52 -9.34
N ASN A 740 35.92 1.30 -9.84
CA ASN A 740 34.90 0.41 -9.33
C ASN A 740 35.13 0.06 -7.85
N ASP A 741 34.06 -0.20 -7.11
CA ASP A 741 34.06 -0.55 -5.68
C ASP A 741 34.63 0.55 -4.76
N ILE A 742 34.71 1.82 -5.18
CA ILE A 742 35.17 2.96 -4.36
C ILE A 742 34.28 4.21 -4.54
N TYR A 743 34.19 5.04 -3.51
CA TYR A 743 33.48 6.32 -3.58
C TYR A 743 34.23 7.31 -4.48
N ARG A 744 33.47 8.16 -5.17
CA ARG A 744 33.93 9.16 -6.14
C ARG A 744 33.20 10.48 -5.87
N ALA A 745 33.92 11.49 -5.43
CA ALA A 745 33.36 12.83 -5.21
C ALA A 745 32.87 13.47 -6.51
N ILE A 746 31.73 14.12 -6.50
CA ILE A 746 31.10 14.75 -7.66
C ILE A 746 30.86 16.23 -7.44
N ILE A 747 30.12 16.61 -6.40
CA ILE A 747 29.72 17.99 -6.10
C ILE A 747 30.00 18.26 -4.64
N GLN A 748 30.45 19.48 -4.37
CA GLN A 748 30.55 20.04 -3.04
C GLN A 748 30.01 21.46 -3.04
N ALA A 749 29.08 21.74 -2.15
CA ALA A 749 28.35 22.98 -2.12
C ALA A 749 29.19 24.16 -1.53
N ASP A 750 30.15 23.88 -0.65
CA ASP A 750 31.01 24.88 -0.01
C ASP A 750 32.44 24.79 -0.53
N THR A 751 32.98 25.94 -0.96
CA THR A 751 34.36 26.06 -1.44
C THR A 751 35.40 26.00 -0.33
N GLU A 752 35.03 26.18 0.93
CA GLU A 752 35.95 26.09 2.07
C GLU A 752 36.19 24.63 2.52
N ASN A 753 35.31 23.69 2.05
CA ASN A 753 35.47 22.26 2.23
C ASN A 753 35.63 21.82 3.70
N TYR A 754 34.71 22.22 4.56
CA TYR A 754 34.70 21.88 5.99
C TYR A 754 33.80 20.68 6.31
N ASP A 755 34.28 19.76 7.17
CA ASP A 755 33.61 18.53 7.61
C ASP A 755 32.22 18.69 8.21
N THR A 756 31.76 19.86 8.56
CA THR A 756 30.54 20.05 9.36
C THR A 756 29.47 20.92 8.71
N ASP A 757 29.83 21.73 7.75
CA ASP A 757 28.92 22.74 7.18
C ASP A 757 28.78 22.67 5.66
N ASP A 758 29.52 21.79 5.00
CA ASP A 758 29.44 21.50 3.57
C ASP A 758 28.41 20.38 3.24
N ALA A 759 28.11 20.25 1.99
CA ALA A 759 27.21 19.24 1.47
C ALA A 759 27.81 18.61 0.21
N ASP A 760 27.95 17.28 0.24
CA ASP A 760 28.68 16.49 -0.75
C ASP A 760 27.80 15.48 -1.47
N ILE A 761 27.98 15.38 -2.78
CA ILE A 761 27.44 14.32 -3.61
C ILE A 761 28.56 13.37 -4.04
N PHE A 762 28.32 12.09 -3.89
CA PHE A 762 29.20 11.02 -4.33
C PHE A 762 28.53 10.09 -5.32
N ALA A 763 29.34 9.44 -6.18
CA ALA A 763 28.99 8.17 -6.73
C ALA A 763 29.47 7.07 -5.78
N SER A 764 28.58 6.18 -5.39
CA SER A 764 28.87 5.07 -4.47
C SER A 764 29.68 3.94 -5.13
N PRO A 765 30.26 3.03 -4.36
CA PRO A 765 30.86 1.81 -4.89
C PRO A 765 29.92 0.99 -5.77
N ASP A 766 28.64 0.98 -5.46
CA ASP A 766 27.62 0.19 -6.15
C ASP A 766 26.99 0.94 -7.36
N GLY A 767 27.53 2.10 -7.75
CA GLY A 767 27.11 2.85 -8.95
C GLY A 767 26.00 3.85 -8.74
N GLY A 768 25.39 3.94 -7.55
CA GLY A 768 24.37 4.93 -7.23
C GLY A 768 24.97 6.30 -6.91
N TYR A 769 24.14 7.34 -6.92
CA TYR A 769 24.49 8.74 -6.66
C TYR A 769 23.73 9.26 -5.43
N GLY A 770 24.39 10.01 -4.55
CA GLY A 770 23.75 10.54 -3.35
C GLY A 770 24.69 11.17 -2.35
N GLU A 771 24.17 11.44 -1.15
CA GLU A 771 24.86 12.06 -0.03
C GLU A 771 25.39 11.00 0.96
N ALA A 772 26.60 11.22 1.51
CA ALA A 772 27.30 10.25 2.34
C ALA A 772 26.73 10.00 3.76
N THR A 773 25.79 10.82 4.26
CA THR A 773 25.42 10.85 5.68
C THR A 773 24.27 9.96 6.10
N SER A 774 23.58 9.27 5.18
CA SER A 774 22.46 8.41 5.52
C SER A 774 22.51 7.05 4.82
N ASN A 775 22.12 6.00 5.53
CA ASN A 775 22.07 4.61 5.04
C ASN A 775 21.08 4.37 3.88
N SER A 776 20.40 5.39 3.36
CA SER A 776 19.34 5.29 2.34
C SER A 776 19.50 6.29 1.19
N GLY A 777 20.70 6.76 0.89
CA GLY A 777 20.90 7.97 0.12
C GLY A 777 21.53 7.84 -1.27
N TYR A 778 21.76 6.63 -1.81
CA TYR A 778 22.33 6.46 -3.15
C TYR A 778 21.30 5.86 -4.09
N PHE A 779 21.12 6.48 -5.25
CA PHE A 779 20.09 6.13 -6.22
C PHE A 779 20.68 5.95 -7.63
N GLY A 780 20.09 5.08 -8.41
CA GLY A 780 20.58 4.69 -9.72
C GLY A 780 21.63 3.58 -9.63
N ASP A 781 21.94 3.02 -10.79
CA ASP A 781 22.92 1.92 -10.93
C ASP A 781 23.71 2.17 -12.22
N THR A 782 24.93 2.69 -12.10
CA THR A 782 25.79 2.99 -13.24
C THR A 782 27.10 2.22 -13.13
N GLU A 783 27.47 1.50 -14.18
CA GLU A 783 28.72 0.77 -14.22
C GLU A 783 29.87 1.65 -14.73
N PRO A 784 31.02 1.69 -14.03
CA PRO A 784 32.24 2.31 -14.55
C PRO A 784 32.63 1.76 -15.92
N GLY A 785 33.13 2.63 -16.79
CA GLY A 785 33.47 2.32 -18.18
C GLY A 785 32.37 2.67 -19.19
N ASN A 786 31.16 3.00 -18.73
CA ASN A 786 30.05 3.45 -19.56
C ASN A 786 29.81 4.94 -19.40
N TRP A 787 29.22 5.55 -20.44
CA TRP A 787 28.80 6.92 -20.41
C TRP A 787 27.38 7.04 -19.87
N HIS A 788 27.19 7.90 -18.88
CA HIS A 788 25.87 8.22 -18.36
C HIS A 788 25.69 9.72 -18.27
N ARG A 789 24.45 10.20 -18.51
CA ARG A 789 24.02 11.56 -18.17
C ARG A 789 23.41 11.55 -16.79
N ILE A 790 24.05 12.23 -15.85
CA ILE A 790 23.54 12.37 -14.49
C ILE A 790 23.03 13.78 -14.31
N ALA A 791 21.82 13.95 -13.78
CA ALA A 791 21.28 15.24 -13.43
C ALA A 791 20.90 15.28 -11.95
N PHE A 792 21.23 16.38 -11.31
CA PHE A 792 20.97 16.70 -9.92
C PHE A 792 20.13 17.97 -9.87
N VAL A 793 18.92 17.89 -9.32
CA VAL A 793 18.01 19.02 -9.17
C VAL A 793 17.81 19.30 -7.69
N PHE A 794 18.14 20.53 -7.28
CA PHE A 794 18.12 20.93 -5.88
C PHE A 794 17.06 21.98 -5.59
N TYR A 795 16.43 21.82 -4.43
CA TYR A 795 15.50 22.73 -3.79
C TYR A 795 15.87 22.84 -2.31
N ALA A 796 16.90 23.63 -1.99
CA ALA A 796 17.35 23.78 -0.61
C ALA A 796 16.38 24.64 0.20
N ALA A 797 15.89 24.11 1.34
CA ALA A 797 14.92 24.78 2.18
C ALA A 797 15.20 24.56 3.68
N PRO A 798 14.71 25.43 4.59
CA PRO A 798 15.01 25.36 6.02
C PRO A 798 14.61 24.05 6.71
N THR A 799 13.53 23.42 6.25
CA THR A 799 12.97 22.21 6.88
C THR A 799 12.60 21.09 5.92
N ASN A 800 12.40 21.40 4.65
CA ASN A 800 11.82 20.45 3.69
C ASN A 800 12.50 20.57 2.32
N GLY A 801 13.82 20.74 2.30
CA GLY A 801 14.57 20.76 1.07
C GLY A 801 14.49 19.41 0.35
N VAL A 802 14.61 19.45 -0.97
CA VAL A 802 14.48 18.29 -1.84
C VAL A 802 15.66 18.21 -2.79
N PHE A 803 16.06 16.97 -3.10
CA PHE A 803 17.08 16.65 -4.06
C PHE A 803 16.59 15.51 -4.94
N GLU A 804 16.55 15.75 -6.25
CA GLU A 804 16.16 14.73 -7.24
C GLU A 804 17.41 14.30 -8.03
N ILE A 805 17.51 12.98 -8.29
CA ILE A 805 18.62 12.37 -9.01
C ILE A 805 18.07 11.68 -10.24
N TYR A 806 18.68 11.96 -11.39
CA TYR A 806 18.32 11.36 -12.67
C TYR A 806 19.53 10.72 -13.32
N VAL A 807 19.31 9.56 -13.95
CA VAL A 807 20.28 8.86 -14.80
C VAL A 807 19.67 8.70 -16.18
N ASP A 808 20.38 9.17 -17.22
CA ASP A 808 19.99 9.07 -18.62
C ASP A 808 18.59 9.63 -18.94
N GLY A 809 18.17 10.64 -18.18
CA GLY A 809 16.89 11.33 -18.30
C GLY A 809 15.76 10.76 -17.45
N GLU A 810 15.94 9.61 -16.81
CA GLU A 810 14.93 8.99 -15.95
C GLU A 810 15.20 9.32 -14.47
N LEU A 811 14.12 9.52 -13.68
CA LEU A 811 14.20 9.82 -12.25
C LEU A 811 14.51 8.54 -11.47
N GLU A 812 15.67 8.48 -10.83
CA GLU A 812 16.11 7.32 -10.04
C GLU A 812 15.81 7.49 -8.55
N GLY A 813 15.83 8.71 -8.03
CA GLY A 813 15.55 8.93 -6.62
C GLY A 813 15.22 10.36 -6.24
N VAL A 814 14.51 10.46 -5.13
CA VAL A 814 14.18 11.73 -4.49
C VAL A 814 14.56 11.65 -3.01
N LYS A 815 15.33 12.58 -2.52
CA LYS A 815 15.65 12.73 -1.11
C LYS A 815 14.87 13.90 -0.54
N GLU A 816 14.03 13.62 0.43
CA GLU A 816 13.21 14.57 1.20
C GLU A 816 13.69 14.49 2.67
N GLU A 817 13.23 15.40 3.52
CA GLU A 817 13.46 15.40 4.98
C GLU A 817 14.72 16.16 5.48
N GLY A 818 14.59 17.47 5.66
CA GLY A 818 15.44 18.29 6.55
C GLY A 818 16.96 18.27 6.32
N GLU A 819 17.43 17.38 5.48
CA GLU A 819 18.84 17.23 5.16
C GLU A 819 19.29 18.14 4.02
N ILE A 820 18.39 18.46 3.08
CA ILE A 820 18.64 19.41 1.98
C ILE A 820 18.34 20.84 2.45
N ASN A 821 19.04 21.24 3.44
CA ASN A 821 18.88 22.51 4.15
C ASN A 821 19.84 23.58 3.61
N ARG A 822 20.14 24.60 4.42
CA ARG A 822 21.01 25.72 4.06
C ARG A 822 22.40 25.31 3.53
N ARG A 823 22.93 24.14 3.89
CA ARG A 823 24.24 23.65 3.41
C ARG A 823 24.24 23.45 1.88
N TRP A 824 23.07 23.20 1.30
CA TRP A 824 22.89 23.02 -0.14
C TRP A 824 22.57 24.31 -0.90
N ALA A 825 22.33 25.41 -0.22
CA ALA A 825 22.11 26.72 -0.85
C ALA A 825 23.45 27.39 -1.17
N LEU A 826 23.68 27.66 -2.44
CA LEU A 826 24.96 28.13 -2.96
C LEU A 826 25.14 29.64 -2.75
N ASP A 827 26.31 30.08 -2.28
CA ASP A 827 26.62 31.51 -2.21
C ASP A 827 26.90 32.09 -3.62
N LYS A 828 27.92 31.62 -4.31
CA LYS A 828 28.24 32.02 -5.70
C LYS A 828 29.07 30.98 -6.43
N THR A 829 29.43 29.93 -5.78
CA THR A 829 30.37 28.93 -6.30
C THR A 829 29.91 27.54 -5.95
N ILE A 830 30.38 26.56 -6.72
CA ILE A 830 30.24 25.15 -6.46
C ILE A 830 31.49 24.42 -6.94
N LEU A 831 31.97 23.47 -6.13
CA LEU A 831 33.10 22.63 -6.47
C LEU A 831 32.65 21.35 -7.11
N LEU A 832 33.40 20.86 -8.08
CA LEU A 832 33.21 19.58 -8.72
C LEU A 832 34.43 18.69 -8.53
N PHE A 833 34.16 17.40 -8.28
CA PHE A 833 35.15 16.33 -8.16
C PHE A 833 36.11 16.46 -6.96
N THR A 834 35.73 17.25 -5.97
CA THR A 834 36.49 17.55 -4.77
C THR A 834 35.82 17.02 -3.51
N ASP A 835 36.59 16.55 -2.54
CA ASP A 835 36.12 16.10 -1.24
C ASP A 835 37.23 16.16 -0.19
N ASN A 836 36.90 16.51 1.04
CA ASN A 836 37.84 16.68 2.17
C ASN A 836 38.48 15.37 2.65
N ASN A 837 37.92 14.19 2.30
CA ASN A 837 38.39 12.88 2.73
C ASN A 837 39.20 12.11 1.68
N TYR A 838 39.72 12.77 0.63
CA TYR A 838 40.48 12.17 -0.47
C TYR A 838 39.69 11.20 -1.33
N GLU A 839 38.37 11.33 -1.45
CA GLU A 839 37.53 10.53 -2.34
C GLU A 839 37.52 11.07 -3.77
N THR A 840 38.45 11.97 -4.09
CA THR A 840 38.74 12.39 -5.47
C THR A 840 39.22 11.21 -6.32
N ARG A 841 38.73 11.08 -7.51
CA ARG A 841 39.06 9.96 -8.44
C ARG A 841 39.22 10.48 -9.86
N PRO A 842 40.01 9.79 -10.70
CA PRO A 842 40.05 10.12 -12.11
C PRO A 842 38.70 9.90 -12.75
N GLY A 843 38.37 10.71 -13.77
CA GLY A 843 37.13 10.64 -14.52
C GLY A 843 37.22 11.22 -15.91
N TYR A 844 36.18 11.00 -16.70
CA TYR A 844 36.04 11.54 -18.05
C TYR A 844 34.72 12.33 -18.09
N LEU A 845 34.78 13.60 -18.47
CA LEU A 845 33.63 14.52 -18.56
C LEU A 845 33.45 14.98 -20.00
N ASN A 846 32.34 14.62 -20.62
CA ASN A 846 32.02 15.03 -22.01
C ASN A 846 31.26 16.35 -22.05
N ALA A 847 30.32 16.54 -21.15
CA ALA A 847 29.51 17.74 -21.10
C ALA A 847 29.13 18.11 -19.65
N LEU A 848 28.90 19.38 -19.41
CA LEU A 848 28.47 19.95 -18.15
C LEU A 848 27.42 21.03 -18.40
N LEU A 849 26.34 21.03 -17.61
CA LEU A 849 25.35 22.10 -17.63
C LEU A 849 25.11 22.57 -16.19
N TYR A 850 25.07 23.85 -15.99
CA TYR A 850 24.54 24.50 -14.80
C TYR A 850 23.33 25.34 -15.16
N ALA A 851 22.21 25.11 -14.51
CA ALA A 851 21.03 25.97 -14.56
C ALA A 851 20.80 26.63 -13.21
N GLY A 852 20.74 27.96 -13.18
CA GLY A 852 20.40 28.73 -11.99
C GLY A 852 18.91 28.69 -11.66
N ARG A 853 18.30 27.57 -11.86
CA ARG A 853 16.93 27.18 -11.50
C ARG A 853 16.81 25.66 -11.44
N ALA A 854 15.81 25.18 -10.75
CA ALA A 854 15.40 23.78 -10.88
C ALA A 854 14.85 23.56 -12.30
N MET A 855 15.38 22.56 -12.99
CA MET A 855 14.83 22.11 -14.27
C MET A 855 13.70 21.12 -14.02
N THR A 856 12.69 21.16 -14.88
CA THR A 856 11.55 20.25 -14.79
C THR A 856 11.92 18.82 -15.20
N ARG A 857 11.19 17.84 -14.74
CA ARG A 857 11.37 16.42 -15.12
C ARG A 857 11.30 16.22 -16.64
N GLY A 858 10.38 16.91 -17.32
CA GLY A 858 10.27 16.86 -18.77
C GLY A 858 11.48 17.46 -19.50
N GLU A 859 12.06 18.54 -18.97
CA GLU A 859 13.32 19.10 -19.49
C GLU A 859 14.46 18.09 -19.35
N ILE A 860 14.63 17.46 -18.17
CA ILE A 860 15.66 16.44 -17.94
C ILE A 860 15.41 15.21 -18.84
N LYS A 861 14.18 14.70 -18.86
CA LYS A 861 13.80 13.55 -19.70
C LYS A 861 14.05 13.81 -21.18
N SER A 862 13.77 15.01 -21.67
CA SER A 862 14.01 15.38 -23.07
C SER A 862 15.49 15.40 -23.48
N MET A 863 16.39 15.57 -22.51
CA MET A 863 17.82 15.50 -22.75
C MET A 863 18.34 14.06 -22.93
N GLY A 864 17.62 13.05 -22.38
CA GLY A 864 17.99 11.64 -22.49
C GLY A 864 19.36 11.31 -21.94
N GLY A 865 20.00 10.27 -22.46
CA GLY A 865 21.34 9.83 -22.07
C GLY A 865 22.47 10.66 -22.67
N ALA A 866 23.71 10.33 -22.29
CA ALA A 866 24.93 11.01 -22.76
C ALA A 866 25.09 10.98 -24.28
N GLN A 867 25.36 12.15 -24.88
CA GLN A 867 25.49 12.38 -26.31
C GLN A 867 26.67 13.31 -26.61
N GLN A 868 27.12 13.32 -27.88
CA GLN A 868 28.25 14.17 -28.31
C GLN A 868 28.11 15.63 -27.92
N LYS A 869 26.89 16.15 -27.87
CA LYS A 869 26.62 17.53 -27.43
C LYS A 869 25.44 17.57 -26.50
N LEU A 870 25.66 18.16 -25.35
CA LEU A 870 24.59 18.60 -24.49
C LEU A 870 24.03 19.91 -25.04
N SER A 871 22.91 19.81 -25.77
CA SER A 871 22.17 20.98 -26.23
C SER A 871 20.83 21.04 -25.51
N PHE A 872 20.52 22.21 -24.99
CA PHE A 872 19.22 22.47 -24.39
C PHE A 872 18.40 23.34 -25.36
N GLU A 873 17.44 22.72 -26.05
CA GLU A 873 16.39 23.43 -26.77
C GLU A 873 15.15 23.51 -25.89
N GLN A 874 14.76 24.73 -25.54
CA GLN A 874 13.56 24.88 -24.68
C GLN A 874 12.33 24.24 -25.32
N PRO A 875 11.56 23.44 -24.57
CA PRO A 875 10.30 22.86 -25.03
C PRO A 875 9.15 23.88 -25.07
N THR A 876 9.41 25.16 -25.35
CA THR A 876 8.44 26.27 -25.38
C THR A 876 7.23 26.08 -26.29
N ARG A 877 7.24 25.03 -27.12
CA ARG A 877 6.09 24.69 -27.98
C ARG A 877 5.31 23.45 -27.53
N VAL A 878 5.91 22.56 -26.76
CA VAL A 878 5.26 21.29 -26.36
C VAL A 878 4.28 21.55 -25.22
N LEU A 879 4.67 22.31 -24.22
CA LEU A 879 3.80 22.64 -23.07
C LEU A 879 2.51 23.35 -23.55
N ASN A 880 2.64 24.38 -24.38
CA ASN A 880 1.49 25.10 -24.91
C ASN A 880 0.60 24.25 -25.84
N GLN A 881 1.19 23.38 -26.69
CA GLN A 881 0.41 22.53 -27.59
C GLN A 881 -0.26 21.36 -26.85
N THR A 882 0.37 20.79 -25.84
CA THR A 882 -0.20 19.71 -25.02
C THR A 882 -1.31 20.26 -24.13
N ILE A 883 -1.12 21.42 -23.49
CA ILE A 883 -2.13 22.09 -22.68
C ILE A 883 -3.34 22.50 -23.53
N GLU A 884 -3.16 23.10 -24.73
CA GLU A 884 -4.26 23.46 -25.63
C GLU A 884 -5.05 22.23 -26.10
N ARG A 885 -4.41 21.10 -26.41
CA ARG A 885 -5.10 19.87 -26.83
C ARG A 885 -5.90 19.25 -25.70
N HIS A 886 -5.38 19.23 -24.47
CA HIS A 886 -6.08 18.66 -23.32
C HIS A 886 -7.22 19.55 -22.84
N TYR A 887 -7.05 20.87 -22.87
CA TYR A 887 -8.13 21.81 -22.54
C TYR A 887 -9.32 21.73 -23.51
N GLN A 888 -9.07 21.42 -24.79
CA GLN A 888 -10.13 21.17 -25.78
C GLN A 888 -10.70 19.74 -25.69
N ALA A 889 -9.94 18.77 -25.15
CA ALA A 889 -10.32 17.35 -25.11
C ALA A 889 -10.94 16.90 -23.77
N ALA A 890 -10.92 17.73 -22.72
CA ALA A 890 -11.57 17.43 -21.45
C ALA A 890 -13.05 17.83 -21.49
N PRO A 891 -13.95 16.96 -21.96
CA PRO A 891 -15.37 17.33 -21.95
C PRO A 891 -15.88 17.30 -20.50
N ALA A 892 -16.65 18.29 -20.12
CA ALA A 892 -17.47 18.32 -18.91
C ALA A 892 -18.29 17.02 -18.69
N ILE A 893 -18.45 16.24 -19.76
CA ILE A 893 -19.14 14.95 -19.81
C ILE A 893 -18.44 13.85 -18.98
N LYS A 894 -17.10 13.81 -18.91
CA LYS A 894 -16.38 12.79 -18.12
C LYS A 894 -16.57 12.99 -16.60
N THR A 895 -16.68 14.21 -16.15
CA THR A 895 -16.91 14.53 -14.73
C THR A 895 -18.27 14.05 -14.26
N ASN A 896 -19.32 14.31 -15.02
CA ASN A 896 -20.67 13.87 -14.66
C ASN A 896 -20.84 12.35 -14.78
N GLN A 897 -20.23 11.72 -15.79
CA GLN A 897 -20.25 10.26 -15.94
C GLN A 897 -19.48 9.55 -14.82
N TRP A 898 -18.35 10.11 -14.42
CA TRP A 898 -17.55 9.55 -13.33
C TRP A 898 -18.27 9.72 -11.96
N ILE A 899 -18.84 10.89 -11.68
CA ILE A 899 -19.67 11.15 -10.49
C ILE A 899 -20.93 10.27 -10.49
N GLU A 900 -21.59 10.08 -11.63
CA GLU A 900 -22.76 9.20 -11.75
C GLU A 900 -22.38 7.71 -11.59
N GLN A 901 -21.27 7.26 -12.17
CA GLN A 901 -20.78 5.90 -12.00
C GLN A 901 -20.35 5.66 -10.55
N ARG A 902 -19.63 6.59 -9.94
CA ARG A 902 -19.26 6.54 -8.53
C ARG A 902 -20.49 6.47 -7.62
N ASN A 903 -21.51 7.31 -7.85
CA ASN A 903 -22.73 7.31 -7.06
C ASN A 903 -23.56 6.03 -7.23
N LYS A 904 -23.49 5.38 -8.39
CA LYS A 904 -24.07 4.04 -8.61
C LYS A 904 -23.31 2.97 -7.84
N PHE A 905 -21.99 3.06 -7.85
CA PHE A 905 -21.10 2.04 -7.27
C PHE A 905 -21.14 2.03 -5.75
N PHE A 906 -21.14 3.21 -5.13
CA PHE A 906 -21.14 3.33 -3.67
C PHE A 906 -22.55 3.38 -3.05
N GLY A 907 -23.58 2.92 -3.78
CA GLY A 907 -24.91 2.76 -3.23
C GLY A 907 -25.51 4.04 -2.65
N GLY A 908 -25.19 5.19 -3.25
CA GLY A 908 -25.81 6.44 -2.91
C GLY A 908 -27.32 6.41 -3.17
N ASN A 909 -28.03 5.67 -2.34
CA ASN A 909 -29.42 5.93 -2.08
C ASN A 909 -29.47 7.32 -1.45
N SER A 910 -29.59 8.34 -2.31
CA SER A 910 -30.21 9.56 -1.88
C SER A 910 -31.58 9.16 -1.35
N LYS A 911 -31.70 8.92 -0.05
CA LYS A 911 -32.99 9.08 0.60
C LYS A 911 -33.37 10.53 0.26
N SER A 912 -34.22 10.66 -0.74
CA SER A 912 -34.99 11.86 -0.88
C SER A 912 -35.74 11.98 0.45
N VAL A 913 -35.22 12.81 1.30
CA VAL A 913 -36.01 13.36 2.40
C VAL A 913 -37.03 14.26 1.70
N ASN A 914 -38.14 13.69 1.29
CA ASN A 914 -39.32 14.43 1.00
C ASN A 914 -39.84 14.95 2.33
N ASN A 915 -39.77 16.29 2.48
CA ASN A 915 -40.40 17.19 3.46
C ASN A 915 -40.35 16.77 4.93
#